data_8befa9d11985cf8ba00eee11d43dc779
#
_entry.id   8befa9d11985cf8ba00eee11d43dc779
#
_cell.length_a   1.000
_cell.length_b   1.000
_cell.length_c   1.000
_cell.angle_alpha   90.00
_cell.angle_beta   90.00
_cell.angle_gamma   90.00
#
_symmetry.space_group_name_H-M   'P 1'
#
loop_
_entity.id
_entity.type
_entity.pdbx_description
1 polymer ?
#
loop_
_entity_poly.entity_id
_entity_poly.type
_entity_poly.pdbx_seq_one_letter_code
_entity_poly.pdbx_strand_id
1 'polypeptide(L)'
;YLSRYADDVREELQAKHIQSAVRQAVEAAIEAAEKASAAENPDEKAMAEAKAALDEAVTAIEASAAVYDVLADAIRYAGQVKDWYEEDEEKRGKMETAIQAAQEVWENTEQTEEQIRSAAQALQDVTQTVDKKVYTAQWLMGDVNDPDNAYYIGRTRQSKNWILFWEKGYGENPSVFTCGNHTIDIDEVLRNAEIAFDFYTDSLKFIRRGRSKTDTYKMVIRLRYEPEGWEASGSGVDDLIGLLTLTPWAAPSRNWQTLYHEIGHCFQYQVHCDNGDRNGWMYEPGGGKGCAFWEQCAQWQAYKIMPADQFNNEWFDGYLQNVHKHILHESPRYNNYFIQDYWCYKHGMDFMGRLWNQSRNPEDAVEAYMRLTGITDSEFNDEMYDCAARFATWDIPALEEYGAAKVDSRPLPAMLKVADNYWRISPSAAPENTGHNIIRLNLPKRVGSTVSACFEGLNRQEGYRVKNATYAEWRYGFVALLKDGSRVYGDMGKSVYGTPKDTVFFDCPVDCKRLYFVVSGGPKKYWRQVWDDNDANDEQWPYQVKFGNTNRYGSANLPDETGIGEVAMDASVPVVSVSGRTLRVEPSPVAAEVRVAALSGVCVADFPCGASVVETPLSPGFYIVQVLSADGRDLVTKKVVVR
;
A
#
# COMPACT_ATOMS: atom_id res chain seq x y z
N TYR A 1 10.00 -13.37 25.80
CA TYR A 1 9.41 -13.08 24.48
C TYR A 1 9.06 -14.37 23.74
N LEU A 2 10.03 -15.26 23.48
CA LEU A 2 9.81 -16.48 22.67
C LEU A 2 8.75 -17.42 23.28
N SER A 3 8.73 -17.60 24.60
CA SER A 3 7.71 -18.40 25.29
C SER A 3 6.30 -17.83 25.08
N ARG A 4 6.14 -16.51 25.22
CA ARG A 4 4.84 -15.86 24.99
C ARG A 4 4.40 -16.00 23.52
N TYR A 5 5.34 -15.86 22.58
CA TYR A 5 5.04 -16.05 21.17
C TYR A 5 4.63 -17.49 20.85
N ALA A 6 5.25 -18.49 21.49
CA ALA A 6 4.81 -19.88 21.40
C ALA A 6 3.39 -20.09 21.93
N ASP A 7 3.01 -19.40 23.02
CA ASP A 7 1.65 -19.43 23.55
C ASP A 7 0.64 -18.81 22.58
N ASP A 8 0.98 -17.65 21.97
CA ASP A 8 0.14 -16.99 20.96
C ASP A 8 -0.08 -17.91 19.73
N VAL A 9 0.97 -18.59 19.23
CA VAL A 9 0.87 -19.57 18.13
C VAL A 9 0.02 -20.78 18.53
N ARG A 10 0.10 -21.22 19.79
CA ARG A 10 -0.74 -22.32 20.30
C ARG A 10 -2.22 -21.95 20.32
N GLU A 11 -2.55 -20.72 20.75
CA GLU A 11 -3.93 -20.22 20.72
C GLU A 11 -4.46 -20.17 19.29
N GLU A 12 -3.66 -19.70 18.34
CA GLU A 12 -4.03 -19.67 16.92
C GLU A 12 -4.23 -21.08 16.35
N LEU A 13 -3.35 -22.02 16.68
CA LEU A 13 -3.46 -23.43 16.30
C LEU A 13 -4.77 -24.08 16.78
N GLN A 14 -5.22 -23.73 17.99
CA GLN A 14 -6.47 -24.23 18.54
C GLN A 14 -7.71 -23.62 17.90
N ALA A 15 -7.61 -22.36 17.45
CA ALA A 15 -8.72 -21.61 16.87
C ALA A 15 -9.04 -21.99 15.42
N LYS A 16 -8.10 -22.63 14.70
CA LYS A 16 -8.19 -22.88 13.25
C LYS A 16 -8.42 -24.36 12.92
N HIS A 17 -9.25 -24.57 11.89
CA HIS A 17 -9.40 -25.90 11.26
C HIS A 17 -8.32 -26.05 10.18
N ILE A 18 -7.41 -27.01 10.38
CA ILE A 18 -6.21 -27.19 9.56
C ILE A 18 -5.87 -28.66 9.38
N GLN A 19 -5.05 -28.97 8.39
CA GLN A 19 -4.55 -30.31 8.14
C GLN A 19 -3.76 -30.88 9.33
N SER A 20 -3.95 -32.16 9.63
CA SER A 20 -3.26 -32.86 10.72
C SER A 20 -1.73 -32.79 10.57
N ALA A 21 -1.19 -32.88 9.34
CA ALA A 21 0.23 -32.77 9.10
C ALA A 21 0.79 -31.38 9.47
N VAL A 22 0.04 -30.31 9.16
CA VAL A 22 0.40 -28.94 9.55
C VAL A 22 0.33 -28.78 11.06
N ARG A 23 -0.71 -29.30 11.70
CA ARG A 23 -0.86 -29.29 13.17
C ARG A 23 0.34 -29.92 13.87
N GLN A 24 0.77 -31.10 13.43
CA GLN A 24 1.92 -31.81 13.99
C GLN A 24 3.22 -31.00 13.82
N ALA A 25 3.43 -30.40 12.65
CA ALA A 25 4.61 -29.57 12.41
C ALA A 25 4.65 -28.31 13.30
N VAL A 26 3.50 -27.67 13.49
CA VAL A 26 3.35 -26.49 14.35
C VAL A 26 3.58 -26.86 15.84
N GLU A 27 3.01 -27.97 16.31
CA GLU A 27 3.22 -28.47 17.67
C GLU A 27 4.72 -28.72 17.94
N ALA A 28 5.43 -29.31 16.97
CA ALA A 28 6.87 -29.52 17.07
C ALA A 28 7.66 -28.18 17.14
N ALA A 29 7.26 -27.17 16.38
CA ALA A 29 7.87 -25.83 16.43
C ALA A 29 7.63 -25.14 17.78
N ILE A 30 6.42 -25.25 18.33
CA ILE A 30 6.07 -24.76 19.67
C ILE A 30 6.95 -25.42 20.73
N GLU A 31 7.03 -26.77 20.73
CA GLU A 31 7.87 -27.52 21.68
C GLU A 31 9.35 -27.13 21.59
N ALA A 32 9.86 -26.95 20.38
CA ALA A 32 11.24 -26.50 20.18
C ALA A 32 11.48 -25.09 20.75
N ALA A 33 10.54 -24.17 20.58
CA ALA A 33 10.62 -22.82 21.11
C ALA A 33 10.55 -22.78 22.65
N GLU A 34 9.67 -23.57 23.24
CA GLU A 34 9.58 -23.72 24.69
C GLU A 34 10.88 -24.28 25.28
N LYS A 35 11.45 -25.29 24.66
CA LYS A 35 12.73 -25.88 25.07
C LYS A 35 13.88 -24.89 24.97
N ALA A 36 13.95 -24.12 23.88
CA ALA A 36 14.98 -23.09 23.69
C ALA A 36 14.86 -21.97 24.73
N SER A 37 13.63 -21.57 25.09
CA SER A 37 13.39 -20.51 26.07
C SER A 37 13.58 -20.95 27.52
N ALA A 38 13.47 -22.24 27.84
CA ALA A 38 13.64 -22.80 29.18
C ALA A 38 15.09 -23.17 29.53
N ALA A 39 16.06 -23.03 28.60
CA ALA A 39 17.46 -23.37 28.83
C ALA A 39 18.10 -22.42 29.86
N GLU A 40 18.91 -22.95 30.78
CA GLU A 40 19.61 -22.15 31.80
C GLU A 40 20.57 -21.09 31.19
N ASN A 41 21.14 -21.37 30.00
CA ASN A 41 21.94 -20.44 29.22
C ASN A 41 21.45 -20.44 27.79
N PRO A 42 20.49 -19.58 27.41
CA PRO A 42 19.94 -19.54 26.07
C PRO A 42 20.99 -19.19 25.03
N ASP A 43 21.12 -20.03 24.00
CA ASP A 43 21.94 -19.76 22.84
C ASP A 43 21.16 -18.83 21.87
N GLU A 44 21.74 -17.67 21.55
CA GLU A 44 21.11 -16.69 20.63
C GLU A 44 20.75 -17.30 19.27
N LYS A 45 21.57 -18.20 18.77
CA LYS A 45 21.32 -18.88 17.50
C LYS A 45 20.11 -19.83 17.60
N ALA A 46 20.06 -20.64 18.66
CA ALA A 46 18.93 -21.53 18.88
C ALA A 46 17.62 -20.76 19.11
N MET A 47 17.67 -19.62 19.78
CA MET A 47 16.51 -18.73 19.96
C MET A 47 16.04 -18.12 18.64
N ALA A 48 16.95 -17.72 17.76
CA ALA A 48 16.62 -17.18 16.44
C ALA A 48 16.04 -18.25 15.51
N GLU A 49 16.60 -19.46 15.52
CA GLU A 49 16.08 -20.60 14.75
C GLU A 49 14.68 -21.00 15.22
N ALA A 50 14.45 -21.04 16.53
CA ALA A 50 13.14 -21.36 17.10
C ALA A 50 12.09 -20.26 16.77
N LYS A 51 12.50 -18.99 16.76
CA LYS A 51 11.61 -17.90 16.32
C LYS A 51 11.23 -18.05 14.85
N ALA A 52 12.20 -18.31 13.97
CA ALA A 52 11.96 -18.52 12.55
C ALA A 52 11.00 -19.69 12.30
N ALA A 53 11.15 -20.79 13.06
CA ALA A 53 10.23 -21.93 12.99
C ALA A 53 8.80 -21.57 13.42
N LEU A 54 8.62 -20.70 14.41
CA LEU A 54 7.30 -20.19 14.79
C LEU A 54 6.71 -19.27 13.70
N ASP A 55 7.52 -18.40 13.07
CA ASP A 55 7.07 -17.55 11.97
C ASP A 55 6.58 -18.41 10.77
N GLU A 56 7.31 -19.48 10.43
CA GLU A 56 6.89 -20.47 9.42
C GLU A 56 5.62 -21.21 9.85
N ALA A 57 5.49 -21.53 11.12
CA ALA A 57 4.31 -22.21 11.67
C ALA A 57 3.04 -21.35 11.54
N VAL A 58 3.11 -20.05 11.85
CA VAL A 58 1.98 -19.11 11.65
C VAL A 58 1.57 -19.08 10.18
N THR A 59 2.53 -18.94 9.28
CA THR A 59 2.27 -18.96 7.83
C THR A 59 1.60 -20.27 7.39
N ALA A 60 2.03 -21.40 7.91
CA ALA A 60 1.46 -22.70 7.58
C ALA A 60 0.03 -22.88 8.13
N ILE A 61 -0.23 -22.36 9.34
CA ILE A 61 -1.59 -22.34 9.92
C ILE A 61 -2.53 -21.53 9.02
N GLU A 62 -2.14 -20.32 8.67
CA GLU A 62 -2.95 -19.43 7.82
C GLU A 62 -3.23 -20.06 6.44
N ALA A 63 -2.21 -20.59 5.79
CA ALA A 63 -2.34 -21.23 4.48
C ALA A 63 -3.27 -22.45 4.53
N SER A 64 -3.11 -23.33 5.51
CA SER A 64 -3.94 -24.51 5.67
C SER A 64 -5.39 -24.15 6.03
N ALA A 65 -5.60 -23.20 6.93
CA ALA A 65 -6.93 -22.72 7.28
C ALA A 65 -7.66 -22.10 6.09
N ALA A 66 -6.96 -21.31 5.28
CA ALA A 66 -7.55 -20.68 4.09
C ALA A 66 -8.11 -21.71 3.10
N VAL A 67 -7.48 -22.86 2.93
CA VAL A 67 -7.98 -23.92 2.05
C VAL A 67 -9.29 -24.53 2.59
N TYR A 68 -9.36 -24.83 3.87
CA TYR A 68 -10.58 -25.32 4.51
C TYR A 68 -11.70 -24.27 4.53
N ASP A 69 -11.35 -23.01 4.70
CA ASP A 69 -12.30 -21.91 4.64
C ASP A 69 -12.99 -21.79 3.28
N VAL A 70 -12.26 -22.01 2.17
CA VAL A 70 -12.84 -22.04 0.82
C VAL A 70 -13.87 -23.18 0.70
N LEU A 71 -13.55 -24.37 1.24
CA LEU A 71 -14.47 -25.50 1.22
C LEU A 71 -15.70 -25.23 2.12
N ALA A 72 -15.50 -24.68 3.30
CA ALA A 72 -16.59 -24.32 4.21
C ALA A 72 -17.56 -23.29 3.59
N ASP A 73 -17.02 -22.32 2.85
CA ASP A 73 -17.82 -21.34 2.12
C ASP A 73 -18.63 -21.97 0.97
N ALA A 74 -18.00 -22.90 0.24
CA ALA A 74 -18.69 -23.64 -0.82
C ALA A 74 -19.83 -24.50 -0.25
N ILE A 75 -19.61 -25.17 0.88
CA ILE A 75 -20.64 -25.97 1.58
C ILE A 75 -21.80 -25.08 2.02
N ARG A 76 -21.51 -23.93 2.63
CA ARG A 76 -22.55 -22.99 3.09
C ARG A 76 -23.36 -22.43 1.92
N TYR A 77 -22.69 -22.03 0.85
CA TYR A 77 -23.35 -21.55 -0.37
C TYR A 77 -24.25 -22.62 -0.99
N ALA A 78 -23.75 -23.86 -1.13
CA ALA A 78 -24.54 -24.97 -1.64
C ALA A 78 -25.78 -25.24 -0.77
N GLY A 79 -25.65 -25.10 0.55
CA GLY A 79 -26.79 -25.20 1.47
C GLY A 79 -27.87 -24.16 1.21
N GLN A 80 -27.48 -22.90 1.00
CA GLN A 80 -28.43 -21.83 0.63
C GLN A 80 -29.09 -22.09 -0.73
N VAL A 81 -28.31 -22.50 -1.71
CA VAL A 81 -28.81 -22.80 -3.06
C VAL A 81 -29.78 -23.98 -3.04
N LYS A 82 -29.49 -25.01 -2.25
CA LYS A 82 -30.39 -26.16 -2.06
C LYS A 82 -31.80 -25.73 -1.65
N ASP A 83 -31.89 -24.76 -0.74
CA ASP A 83 -33.18 -24.28 -0.22
C ASP A 83 -34.00 -23.52 -1.28
N TRP A 84 -33.40 -23.11 -2.40
CA TRP A 84 -34.15 -22.51 -3.53
C TRP A 84 -34.89 -23.54 -4.39
N TYR A 85 -34.58 -24.83 -4.26
CA TYR A 85 -35.19 -25.93 -4.97
C TYR A 85 -36.23 -26.68 -4.14
N GLU A 86 -37.02 -25.97 -3.31
CA GLU A 86 -38.03 -26.61 -2.44
C GLU A 86 -38.99 -27.50 -3.23
N GLU A 87 -39.31 -27.17 -4.50
CA GLU A 87 -40.24 -27.90 -5.36
C GLU A 87 -39.54 -28.86 -6.36
N ASP A 88 -38.19 -28.88 -6.44
CA ASP A 88 -37.43 -29.74 -7.37
C ASP A 88 -36.62 -30.76 -6.59
N GLU A 89 -37.27 -31.90 -6.24
CA GLU A 89 -36.64 -32.96 -5.43
C GLU A 89 -35.38 -33.57 -6.08
N GLU A 90 -35.32 -33.64 -7.42
CA GLU A 90 -34.14 -34.21 -8.11
C GLU A 90 -32.91 -33.32 -7.96
N LYS A 91 -33.05 -32.03 -8.22
CA LYS A 91 -31.94 -31.07 -8.09
C LYS A 91 -31.52 -30.93 -6.65
N ARG A 92 -32.50 -30.86 -5.73
CA ARG A 92 -32.26 -30.81 -4.30
C ARG A 92 -31.47 -32.02 -3.81
N GLY A 93 -31.85 -33.25 -4.23
CA GLY A 93 -31.14 -34.46 -3.87
C GLY A 93 -29.71 -34.53 -4.40
N LYS A 94 -29.46 -34.04 -5.62
CA LYS A 94 -28.09 -33.91 -6.16
C LYS A 94 -27.24 -32.95 -5.34
N MET A 95 -27.81 -31.82 -4.93
CA MET A 95 -27.14 -30.84 -4.11
C MET A 95 -26.84 -31.40 -2.70
N GLU A 96 -27.79 -32.07 -2.08
CA GLU A 96 -27.60 -32.73 -0.77
C GLU A 96 -26.47 -33.76 -0.81
N THR A 97 -26.41 -34.57 -1.85
CA THR A 97 -25.33 -35.56 -2.05
C THR A 97 -23.95 -34.87 -2.20
N ALA A 98 -23.89 -33.79 -2.98
CA ALA A 98 -22.64 -33.04 -3.17
C ALA A 98 -22.19 -32.32 -1.87
N ILE A 99 -23.14 -31.76 -1.10
CA ILE A 99 -22.85 -31.14 0.20
C ILE A 99 -22.31 -32.19 1.18
N GLN A 100 -22.94 -33.36 1.27
CA GLN A 100 -22.48 -34.42 2.17
C GLN A 100 -21.07 -34.88 1.82
N ALA A 101 -20.77 -35.12 0.55
CA ALA A 101 -19.42 -35.49 0.11
C ALA A 101 -18.36 -34.41 0.47
N ALA A 102 -18.70 -33.15 0.33
CA ALA A 102 -17.82 -32.06 0.69
C ALA A 102 -17.62 -31.91 2.21
N GLN A 103 -18.67 -32.17 3.01
CA GLN A 103 -18.59 -32.20 4.48
C GLN A 103 -17.67 -33.31 4.96
N GLU A 104 -17.74 -34.50 4.38
CA GLU A 104 -16.83 -35.62 4.71
C GLU A 104 -15.35 -35.23 4.44
N VAL A 105 -15.08 -34.50 3.37
CA VAL A 105 -13.73 -33.97 3.10
C VAL A 105 -13.34 -32.90 4.10
N TRP A 106 -14.25 -31.99 4.48
CA TRP A 106 -13.98 -30.92 5.44
C TRP A 106 -13.71 -31.46 6.84
N GLU A 107 -14.42 -32.51 7.28
CA GLU A 107 -14.23 -33.14 8.58
C GLU A 107 -12.92 -33.94 8.68
N ASN A 108 -12.40 -34.41 7.54
CA ASN A 108 -11.21 -35.23 7.51
C ASN A 108 -9.94 -34.38 7.37
N THR A 109 -9.24 -34.14 8.45
CA THR A 109 -8.00 -33.34 8.51
C THR A 109 -6.75 -34.02 7.90
N GLU A 110 -6.87 -35.30 7.49
CA GLU A 110 -5.79 -36.02 6.77
C GLU A 110 -5.81 -35.77 5.26
N GLN A 111 -6.76 -35.02 4.73
CA GLN A 111 -6.88 -34.71 3.32
C GLN A 111 -5.73 -33.83 2.83
N THR A 112 -5.31 -34.03 1.58
CA THR A 112 -4.35 -33.14 0.91
C THR A 112 -5.04 -31.85 0.48
N GLU A 113 -4.27 -30.78 0.30
CA GLU A 113 -4.78 -29.51 -0.22
C GLU A 113 -5.52 -29.69 -1.57
N GLU A 114 -5.00 -30.52 -2.47
CA GLU A 114 -5.62 -30.82 -3.76
C GLU A 114 -7.02 -31.47 -3.59
N GLN A 115 -7.17 -32.41 -2.64
CA GLN A 115 -8.45 -33.04 -2.35
C GLN A 115 -9.47 -32.04 -1.81
N ILE A 116 -9.04 -31.15 -0.89
CA ILE A 116 -9.90 -30.11 -0.32
C ILE A 116 -10.34 -29.12 -1.40
N ARG A 117 -9.42 -28.66 -2.25
CA ARG A 117 -9.72 -27.76 -3.38
C ARG A 117 -10.64 -28.42 -4.40
N SER A 118 -10.42 -29.69 -4.70
CA SER A 118 -11.26 -30.46 -5.65
C SER A 118 -12.69 -30.62 -5.13
N ALA A 119 -12.87 -30.83 -3.84
CA ALA A 119 -14.20 -30.91 -3.22
C ALA A 119 -14.92 -29.53 -3.28
N ALA A 120 -14.22 -28.45 -3.03
CA ALA A 120 -14.77 -27.09 -3.17
C ALA A 120 -15.19 -26.81 -4.63
N GLN A 121 -14.35 -27.17 -5.59
CA GLN A 121 -14.65 -26.99 -7.00
C GLN A 121 -15.86 -27.83 -7.45
N ALA A 122 -15.95 -29.07 -7.03
CA ALA A 122 -17.10 -29.94 -7.34
C ALA A 122 -18.43 -29.33 -6.86
N LEU A 123 -18.45 -28.74 -5.66
CA LEU A 123 -19.63 -28.01 -5.16
C LEU A 123 -19.92 -26.76 -6.00
N GLN A 124 -18.89 -26.00 -6.35
CA GLN A 124 -19.06 -24.80 -7.19
C GLN A 124 -19.66 -25.19 -8.54
N ASP A 125 -19.20 -26.27 -9.16
CA ASP A 125 -19.71 -26.75 -10.46
C ASP A 125 -21.20 -27.10 -10.39
N VAL A 126 -21.64 -27.72 -9.30
CA VAL A 126 -23.07 -28.04 -9.09
C VAL A 126 -23.89 -26.77 -8.86
N THR A 127 -23.35 -25.79 -8.14
CA THR A 127 -24.07 -24.55 -7.81
C THR A 127 -24.08 -23.52 -8.94
N GLN A 128 -23.18 -23.61 -9.92
CA GLN A 128 -23.09 -22.65 -11.03
C GLN A 128 -24.32 -22.61 -11.97
N THR A 129 -25.18 -23.61 -11.91
CA THR A 129 -26.35 -23.72 -12.79
C THR A 129 -27.60 -23.03 -12.26
N VAL A 130 -27.51 -22.34 -11.11
CA VAL A 130 -28.65 -21.77 -10.40
C VAL A 130 -28.81 -20.29 -10.68
N ASP A 131 -30.02 -19.86 -11.08
CA ASP A 131 -30.37 -18.44 -11.16
C ASP A 131 -30.59 -17.83 -9.77
N LYS A 132 -29.90 -16.74 -9.49
CA LYS A 132 -30.10 -15.97 -8.26
C LYS A 132 -31.45 -15.24 -8.28
N LYS A 133 -32.00 -14.98 -7.11
CA LYS A 133 -33.26 -14.23 -6.93
C LYS A 133 -33.07 -12.75 -7.31
N VAL A 134 -34.13 -12.13 -7.79
CA VAL A 134 -34.20 -10.69 -8.01
C VAL A 134 -34.89 -10.04 -6.82
N TYR A 135 -34.23 -9.05 -6.22
CA TYR A 135 -34.83 -8.19 -5.22
C TYR A 135 -35.03 -6.78 -5.81
N THR A 136 -36.22 -6.20 -5.58
CA THR A 136 -36.55 -4.83 -5.99
C THR A 136 -37.16 -4.09 -4.81
N ALA A 137 -36.55 -2.97 -4.42
CA ALA A 137 -37.06 -2.11 -3.36
C ALA A 137 -38.27 -1.33 -3.88
N GLN A 138 -39.50 -1.69 -3.45
CA GLN A 138 -40.75 -1.07 -3.92
C GLN A 138 -40.78 0.45 -3.67
N TRP A 139 -40.24 0.91 -2.55
CA TRP A 139 -40.17 2.34 -2.22
C TRP A 139 -39.34 3.16 -3.21
N LEU A 140 -38.38 2.51 -3.90
CA LEU A 140 -37.44 3.15 -4.84
C LEU A 140 -37.85 2.91 -6.32
N MET A 141 -38.37 1.71 -6.63
CA MET A 141 -38.59 1.27 -7.99
C MET A 141 -40.07 1.15 -8.34
N GLY A 142 -40.99 1.33 -7.38
CA GLY A 142 -42.42 1.14 -7.57
C GLY A 142 -42.79 -0.34 -7.71
N ASP A 143 -44.02 -0.60 -8.23
CA ASP A 143 -44.44 -1.96 -8.56
C ASP A 143 -43.82 -2.38 -9.91
N VAL A 144 -42.78 -3.16 -9.87
CA VAL A 144 -42.07 -3.63 -11.07
C VAL A 144 -42.90 -4.59 -11.93
N ASN A 145 -44.04 -5.07 -11.46
CA ASN A 145 -44.98 -5.91 -12.24
C ASN A 145 -45.98 -5.09 -13.02
N ASP A 146 -46.11 -3.79 -12.74
CA ASP A 146 -46.98 -2.89 -13.51
C ASP A 146 -46.24 -2.45 -14.80
N PRO A 147 -46.80 -2.75 -16.01
CA PRO A 147 -46.22 -2.34 -17.29
C PRO A 147 -46.09 -0.82 -17.46
N ASP A 148 -46.89 -0.03 -16.75
CA ASP A 148 -46.85 1.43 -16.78
C ASP A 148 -45.85 2.03 -15.80
N ASN A 149 -45.32 1.26 -14.86
CA ASN A 149 -44.29 1.70 -13.95
C ASN A 149 -43.00 2.08 -14.69
N ALA A 150 -42.23 3.03 -14.14
CA ALA A 150 -40.93 3.44 -14.70
C ALA A 150 -40.00 2.24 -14.90
N TYR A 151 -39.89 1.39 -13.89
CA TYR A 151 -39.09 0.15 -13.91
C TYR A 151 -40.00 -1.07 -13.95
N TYR A 152 -40.24 -1.60 -15.16
CA TYR A 152 -41.06 -2.77 -15.38
C TYR A 152 -40.21 -4.02 -15.62
N ILE A 153 -40.55 -5.14 -15.00
CA ILE A 153 -39.77 -6.40 -15.10
C ILE A 153 -39.63 -6.89 -16.55
N GLY A 154 -40.61 -6.56 -17.43
CA GLY A 154 -40.51 -6.84 -18.86
C GLY A 154 -39.49 -5.97 -19.61
N ARG A 155 -39.02 -4.89 -19.00
CA ARG A 155 -37.93 -4.03 -19.51
C ARG A 155 -36.65 -4.29 -18.74
N THR A 156 -36.19 -5.52 -18.79
CA THR A 156 -34.95 -5.94 -18.11
C THR A 156 -34.06 -6.81 -18.99
N ARG A 157 -32.78 -6.83 -18.62
CA ARG A 157 -31.80 -7.81 -19.07
C ARG A 157 -31.09 -8.36 -17.85
N GLN A 158 -30.79 -9.66 -17.86
CA GLN A 158 -30.14 -10.31 -16.74
C GLN A 158 -28.86 -11.03 -17.16
N SER A 159 -27.89 -11.04 -16.27
CA SER A 159 -26.72 -11.90 -16.28
C SER A 159 -26.68 -12.76 -15.00
N LYS A 160 -25.59 -13.45 -14.73
CA LYS A 160 -25.46 -14.33 -13.55
C LYS A 160 -25.65 -13.56 -12.23
N ASN A 161 -25.00 -12.42 -12.09
CA ASN A 161 -24.93 -11.66 -10.85
C ASN A 161 -25.71 -10.34 -10.88
N TRP A 162 -26.21 -9.93 -12.04
CA TRP A 162 -26.87 -8.64 -12.23
C TRP A 162 -28.22 -8.76 -12.90
N ILE A 163 -29.12 -7.82 -12.54
CA ILE A 163 -30.32 -7.49 -13.30
C ILE A 163 -30.28 -6.00 -13.65
N LEU A 164 -30.46 -5.68 -14.91
CA LEU A 164 -30.48 -4.32 -15.43
C LEU A 164 -31.92 -3.98 -15.83
N PHE A 165 -32.47 -2.93 -15.22
CA PHE A 165 -33.75 -2.32 -15.56
C PHE A 165 -33.52 -1.05 -16.36
N TRP A 166 -34.38 -0.77 -17.34
CA TRP A 166 -34.38 0.54 -17.99
C TRP A 166 -35.76 1.17 -17.98
N GLU A 167 -35.79 2.50 -17.88
CA GLU A 167 -37.04 3.26 -17.91
C GLU A 167 -37.66 3.28 -19.29
N LYS A 168 -39.01 3.49 -19.34
CA LYS A 168 -39.86 3.49 -20.54
C LYS A 168 -39.35 4.43 -21.66
N GLY A 169 -38.67 5.54 -21.30
CA GLY A 169 -38.11 6.49 -22.25
C GLY A 169 -37.06 5.93 -23.21
N TYR A 170 -36.38 4.82 -22.84
CA TYR A 170 -35.46 4.09 -23.73
C TYR A 170 -36.18 3.22 -24.80
N GLY A 171 -37.50 3.07 -24.73
CA GLY A 171 -38.24 2.17 -25.59
C GLY A 171 -38.06 0.69 -25.25
N GLU A 172 -38.29 -0.17 -26.25
CA GLU A 172 -38.22 -1.62 -26.09
C GLU A 172 -36.77 -2.16 -25.99
N ASN A 173 -35.81 -1.45 -26.56
CA ASN A 173 -34.43 -1.86 -26.60
C ASN A 173 -33.48 -0.66 -26.44
N PRO A 174 -32.85 -0.48 -25.27
CA PRO A 174 -31.90 0.61 -25.05
C PRO A 174 -30.69 0.59 -26.00
N SER A 175 -30.29 -0.56 -26.53
CA SER A 175 -29.13 -0.69 -27.41
C SER A 175 -29.31 0.00 -28.78
N VAL A 176 -30.51 0.39 -29.13
CA VAL A 176 -30.82 1.23 -30.32
C VAL A 176 -31.01 2.70 -29.94
N PHE A 177 -31.00 3.05 -28.66
CA PHE A 177 -31.16 4.41 -28.17
C PHE A 177 -29.83 5.16 -28.28
N THR A 178 -29.87 6.38 -28.79
CA THR A 178 -28.70 7.26 -28.87
C THR A 178 -29.03 8.59 -28.20
N CYS A 179 -28.14 9.02 -27.29
CA CYS A 179 -28.19 10.31 -26.61
C CYS A 179 -26.90 11.10 -26.93
N GLY A 180 -27.02 12.13 -27.76
CA GLY A 180 -25.85 12.82 -28.32
C GLY A 180 -24.99 11.85 -29.13
N ASN A 181 -23.72 11.69 -28.72
CA ASN A 181 -22.79 10.72 -29.31
C ASN A 181 -22.69 9.40 -28.52
N HIS A 182 -23.56 9.21 -27.53
CA HIS A 182 -23.54 8.03 -26.65
C HIS A 182 -24.58 7.02 -27.12
N THR A 183 -24.15 5.76 -27.17
CA THR A 183 -25.01 4.59 -27.37
C THR A 183 -24.87 3.68 -26.16
N ILE A 184 -25.97 2.99 -25.81
CA ILE A 184 -25.97 2.10 -24.65
C ILE A 184 -26.13 0.67 -25.16
N ASP A 185 -25.04 -0.09 -25.08
CA ASP A 185 -25.09 -1.55 -25.29
C ASP A 185 -25.27 -2.24 -23.93
N ILE A 186 -26.50 -2.65 -23.63
CA ILE A 186 -26.84 -3.26 -22.34
C ILE A 186 -26.20 -4.62 -22.13
N ASP A 187 -25.96 -5.39 -23.19
CA ASP A 187 -25.28 -6.68 -23.09
C ASP A 187 -23.79 -6.47 -22.79
N GLU A 188 -23.19 -5.41 -23.31
CA GLU A 188 -21.82 -5.03 -23.00
C GLU A 188 -21.70 -4.44 -21.59
N VAL A 189 -22.66 -3.63 -21.13
CA VAL A 189 -22.73 -3.17 -19.74
C VAL A 189 -22.75 -4.35 -18.77
N LEU A 190 -23.62 -5.34 -19.00
CA LEU A 190 -23.71 -6.52 -18.16
C LEU A 190 -22.44 -7.37 -18.19
N ARG A 191 -21.80 -7.53 -19.36
CA ARG A 191 -20.54 -8.26 -19.49
C ARG A 191 -19.43 -7.62 -18.65
N ASN A 192 -19.30 -6.28 -18.71
CA ASN A 192 -18.32 -5.55 -17.91
C ASN A 192 -18.69 -5.56 -16.43
N ALA A 193 -19.97 -5.51 -16.09
CA ALA A 193 -20.43 -5.65 -14.71
C ALA A 193 -20.09 -7.04 -14.12
N GLU A 194 -20.16 -8.11 -14.91
CA GLU A 194 -19.72 -9.45 -14.48
C GLU A 194 -18.21 -9.54 -14.31
N ILE A 195 -17.41 -8.90 -15.18
CA ILE A 195 -15.94 -8.81 -15.01
C ILE A 195 -15.62 -8.15 -13.69
N ALA A 196 -16.27 -7.02 -13.37
CA ALA A 196 -16.07 -6.34 -12.09
C ALA A 196 -16.53 -7.21 -10.91
N PHE A 197 -17.69 -7.86 -11.04
CA PHE A 197 -18.23 -8.72 -9.98
C PHE A 197 -17.25 -9.84 -9.62
N ASP A 198 -16.77 -10.58 -10.61
CA ASP A 198 -15.83 -11.68 -10.39
C ASP A 198 -14.49 -11.18 -9.85
N PHE A 199 -13.95 -10.08 -10.40
CA PHE A 199 -12.68 -9.54 -9.94
C PHE A 199 -12.73 -9.01 -8.52
N TYR A 200 -13.79 -8.24 -8.16
CA TYR A 200 -13.94 -7.68 -6.81
C TYR A 200 -14.29 -8.76 -5.77
N THR A 201 -14.91 -9.86 -6.20
CA THR A 201 -15.18 -11.02 -5.34
C THR A 201 -13.96 -11.90 -5.21
N ASP A 202 -13.38 -12.37 -6.31
CA ASP A 202 -12.44 -13.49 -6.30
C ASP A 202 -10.99 -13.05 -6.13
N SER A 203 -10.63 -11.85 -6.61
CA SER A 203 -9.29 -11.29 -6.48
C SER A 203 -9.16 -10.32 -5.33
N LEU A 204 -10.07 -9.34 -5.23
CA LEU A 204 -10.00 -8.29 -4.20
C LEU A 204 -10.67 -8.69 -2.88
N LYS A 205 -11.51 -9.72 -2.86
CA LYS A 205 -12.18 -10.25 -1.65
C LYS A 205 -13.07 -9.24 -0.90
N PHE A 206 -13.71 -8.29 -1.62
CA PHE A 206 -14.69 -7.40 -0.98
C PHE A 206 -15.90 -8.17 -0.44
N ILE A 207 -16.34 -9.17 -1.17
CA ILE A 207 -17.34 -10.12 -0.69
C ILE A 207 -16.78 -11.54 -0.72
N ARG A 208 -17.37 -12.41 0.06
CA ARG A 208 -16.93 -13.80 0.17
C ARG A 208 -18.05 -14.74 -0.23
N ARG A 209 -17.83 -15.52 -1.29
CA ARG A 209 -18.79 -16.53 -1.74
C ARG A 209 -19.11 -17.48 -0.59
N GLY A 210 -20.38 -17.84 -0.44
CA GLY A 210 -20.90 -18.61 0.69
C GLY A 210 -21.18 -17.80 1.96
N ARG A 211 -20.89 -16.50 1.97
CA ARG A 211 -21.15 -15.59 3.11
C ARG A 211 -21.84 -14.29 2.75
N SER A 212 -22.05 -14.03 1.46
CA SER A 212 -22.64 -12.80 0.97
C SER A 212 -24.12 -12.97 0.61
N LYS A 213 -24.90 -11.93 0.85
CA LYS A 213 -26.29 -11.86 0.35
C LYS A 213 -26.37 -11.91 -1.18
N THR A 214 -25.27 -11.54 -1.87
CA THR A 214 -25.15 -11.69 -3.33
C THR A 214 -25.08 -13.15 -3.78
N ASP A 215 -24.87 -14.10 -2.87
CA ASP A 215 -25.02 -15.53 -3.19
C ASP A 215 -26.47 -15.89 -3.50
N THR A 216 -27.42 -15.18 -2.89
CA THR A 216 -28.87 -15.38 -3.05
C THR A 216 -29.49 -14.40 -4.06
N TYR A 217 -29.03 -13.15 -4.08
CA TYR A 217 -29.64 -12.08 -4.85
C TYR A 217 -28.70 -11.49 -5.90
N LYS A 218 -29.29 -11.12 -7.05
CA LYS A 218 -28.59 -10.32 -8.05
C LYS A 218 -28.49 -8.87 -7.57
N MET A 219 -27.37 -8.21 -7.87
CA MET A 219 -27.27 -6.76 -7.78
C MET A 219 -28.10 -6.09 -8.89
N VAL A 220 -28.50 -4.85 -8.67
CA VAL A 220 -29.42 -4.13 -9.57
C VAL A 220 -28.69 -2.98 -10.27
N ILE A 221 -28.90 -2.87 -11.59
CA ILE A 221 -28.54 -1.70 -12.38
C ILE A 221 -29.83 -1.02 -12.83
N ARG A 222 -29.95 0.28 -12.57
CA ARG A 222 -31.05 1.11 -13.08
C ARG A 222 -30.55 2.07 -14.16
N LEU A 223 -31.09 2.00 -15.35
CA LEU A 223 -30.91 3.04 -16.37
C LEU A 223 -32.09 4.03 -16.27
N ARG A 224 -31.83 5.21 -15.71
CA ARG A 224 -32.76 6.33 -15.64
C ARG A 224 -32.81 7.05 -16.98
N TYR A 225 -34.00 7.37 -17.44
CA TYR A 225 -34.19 8.16 -18.65
C TYR A 225 -34.16 9.66 -18.32
N GLU A 226 -32.98 10.23 -18.32
CA GLU A 226 -32.73 11.65 -18.12
C GLU A 226 -31.70 12.13 -19.17
N PRO A 227 -32.18 12.42 -20.41
CA PRO A 227 -31.29 12.64 -21.56
C PRO A 227 -30.35 13.84 -21.43
N GLU A 228 -30.70 14.84 -20.62
CA GLU A 228 -29.87 16.05 -20.40
C GLU A 228 -29.08 16.02 -19.08
N GLY A 229 -29.35 15.01 -18.24
CA GLY A 229 -28.70 14.84 -16.93
C GLY A 229 -27.58 13.83 -16.97
N TRP A 230 -26.53 14.12 -16.22
CA TRP A 230 -25.48 13.16 -15.92
C TRP A 230 -25.61 12.69 -14.47
N GLU A 231 -25.78 11.40 -14.29
CA GLU A 231 -25.73 10.75 -12.99
C GLU A 231 -25.12 9.36 -13.14
N ALA A 232 -24.11 9.08 -12.34
CA ALA A 232 -23.66 7.73 -12.04
C ALA A 232 -23.52 7.63 -10.53
N SER A 233 -24.15 6.63 -9.93
CA SER A 233 -24.06 6.41 -8.50
C SER A 233 -24.12 4.92 -8.15
N GLY A 234 -23.09 4.45 -7.45
CA GLY A 234 -23.03 3.14 -6.85
C GLY A 234 -23.35 3.22 -5.36
N SER A 235 -24.23 2.37 -4.91
CA SER A 235 -24.64 2.31 -3.51
C SER A 235 -25.31 0.97 -3.24
N GLY A 236 -26.33 0.92 -2.43
CA GLY A 236 -27.14 -0.27 -2.22
C GLY A 236 -28.51 0.07 -1.69
N VAL A 237 -29.29 -0.96 -1.43
CA VAL A 237 -30.70 -0.83 -1.05
C VAL A 237 -31.05 -1.83 0.05
N ASP A 238 -31.81 -1.33 1.06
CA ASP A 238 -32.41 -2.07 2.16
C ASP A 238 -31.42 -2.98 2.93
N ASP A 239 -30.15 -2.57 3.04
CA ASP A 239 -29.05 -3.34 3.64
C ASP A 239 -28.98 -4.78 3.10
N LEU A 240 -29.34 -4.95 1.83
CA LEU A 240 -29.44 -6.25 1.20
C LEU A 240 -28.44 -6.42 0.05
N ILE A 241 -28.51 -5.55 -0.95
CA ILE A 241 -27.69 -5.67 -2.17
C ILE A 241 -27.21 -4.33 -2.69
N GLY A 242 -26.11 -4.38 -3.45
CA GLY A 242 -25.61 -3.25 -4.23
C GLY A 242 -26.57 -2.83 -5.34
N LEU A 243 -26.65 -1.52 -5.57
CA LEU A 243 -27.49 -0.89 -6.57
C LEU A 243 -26.73 0.19 -7.32
N LEU A 244 -26.68 0.07 -8.63
CA LEU A 244 -26.06 1.02 -9.55
C LEU A 244 -27.13 1.82 -10.28
N THR A 245 -26.99 3.15 -10.35
CA THR A 245 -27.86 4.02 -11.16
C THR A 245 -27.03 4.75 -12.21
N LEU A 246 -27.51 4.76 -13.45
CA LEU A 246 -26.88 5.44 -14.59
C LEU A 246 -27.91 6.20 -15.40
N THR A 247 -27.54 7.40 -15.89
CA THR A 247 -28.25 8.14 -16.92
C THR A 247 -27.65 7.88 -18.31
N PRO A 248 -28.28 8.28 -19.43
CA PRO A 248 -27.73 8.06 -20.76
C PRO A 248 -26.33 8.62 -20.98
N TRP A 249 -26.03 9.78 -20.39
CA TRP A 249 -24.70 10.41 -20.48
C TRP A 249 -23.65 9.74 -19.61
N ALA A 250 -24.04 9.08 -18.54
CA ALA A 250 -23.14 8.35 -17.64
C ALA A 250 -22.98 6.88 -18.05
N ALA A 251 -23.92 6.32 -18.78
CA ALA A 251 -23.83 4.95 -19.25
C ALA A 251 -22.66 4.81 -20.23
N PRO A 252 -21.75 3.86 -20.01
CA PRO A 252 -20.52 3.76 -20.76
C PRO A 252 -20.78 3.35 -22.22
N SER A 253 -20.14 4.05 -23.14
CA SER A 253 -20.11 3.70 -24.57
C SER A 253 -18.72 3.27 -25.04
N ARG A 254 -17.66 3.74 -24.39
CA ARG A 254 -16.25 3.41 -24.71
C ARG A 254 -15.31 3.45 -23.51
N ASN A 255 -15.64 4.21 -22.48
CA ASN A 255 -14.87 4.31 -21.25
C ASN A 255 -15.63 3.64 -20.10
N TRP A 256 -15.09 2.53 -19.61
CA TRP A 256 -15.70 1.72 -18.58
C TRP A 256 -15.29 2.12 -17.16
N GLN A 257 -14.41 3.11 -17.02
CA GLN A 257 -13.89 3.53 -15.71
C GLN A 257 -15.02 3.92 -14.76
N THR A 258 -15.97 4.74 -15.21
CA THR A 258 -17.14 5.13 -14.41
C THR A 258 -17.97 3.93 -13.97
N LEU A 259 -18.25 2.97 -14.88
CA LEU A 259 -18.98 1.76 -14.54
C LEU A 259 -18.27 0.96 -13.43
N TYR A 260 -16.97 0.72 -13.58
CA TYR A 260 -16.19 -0.03 -12.60
C TYR A 260 -16.07 0.70 -11.27
N HIS A 261 -15.95 2.03 -11.30
CA HIS A 261 -15.95 2.87 -10.09
C HIS A 261 -17.25 2.73 -9.31
N GLU A 262 -18.38 2.91 -9.97
CA GLU A 262 -19.71 2.83 -9.33
C GLU A 262 -20.04 1.41 -8.87
N ILE A 263 -19.61 0.38 -9.60
CA ILE A 263 -19.68 -1.00 -9.12
C ILE A 263 -18.81 -1.18 -7.88
N GLY A 264 -17.66 -0.50 -7.81
CA GLY A 264 -16.83 -0.45 -6.60
C GLY A 264 -17.63 -0.01 -5.38
N HIS A 265 -18.43 1.05 -5.50
CA HIS A 265 -19.33 1.50 -4.44
C HIS A 265 -20.43 0.48 -4.10
N CYS A 266 -20.97 -0.24 -5.09
CA CYS A 266 -21.92 -1.32 -4.83
C CYS A 266 -21.27 -2.41 -3.95
N PHE A 267 -19.99 -2.73 -4.17
CA PHE A 267 -19.26 -3.71 -3.38
C PHE A 267 -18.90 -3.20 -1.98
N GLN A 268 -18.54 -1.92 -1.84
CA GLN A 268 -18.31 -1.27 -0.55
C GLN A 268 -19.58 -1.30 0.31
N TYR A 269 -20.72 -0.99 -0.29
CA TYR A 269 -22.01 -1.12 0.38
C TYR A 269 -22.34 -2.60 0.70
N GLN A 270 -21.99 -3.54 -0.18
CA GLN A 270 -22.23 -4.95 0.05
C GLN A 270 -21.45 -5.49 1.26
N VAL A 271 -20.25 -4.98 1.53
CA VAL A 271 -19.52 -5.28 2.76
C VAL A 271 -20.35 -4.93 4.00
N HIS A 272 -20.99 -3.75 3.99
CA HIS A 272 -21.91 -3.35 5.06
C HIS A 272 -23.13 -4.29 5.15
N CYS A 273 -23.77 -4.60 4.01
CA CYS A 273 -24.89 -5.54 3.95
C CYS A 273 -24.56 -6.90 4.57
N ASP A 274 -23.37 -7.43 4.27
CA ASP A 274 -22.98 -8.79 4.67
C ASP A 274 -22.51 -8.86 6.12
N ASN A 275 -21.93 -7.78 6.66
CA ASN A 275 -21.36 -7.75 8.02
C ASN A 275 -22.22 -6.98 9.03
N GLY A 276 -23.25 -6.26 8.59
CA GLY A 276 -24.09 -5.40 9.42
C GLY A 276 -23.39 -4.13 9.91
N ASP A 277 -24.01 -3.40 10.83
CA ASP A 277 -23.59 -2.05 11.28
C ASP A 277 -22.20 -1.96 11.92
N ARG A 278 -21.52 -3.07 12.13
CA ARG A 278 -20.24 -3.09 12.85
C ARG A 278 -19.04 -2.94 11.96
N ASN A 279 -19.10 -3.44 10.73
CA ASN A 279 -17.99 -3.51 9.79
C ASN A 279 -18.37 -2.90 8.45
N GLY A 280 -17.37 -2.40 7.72
CA GLY A 280 -17.56 -1.64 6.50
C GLY A 280 -17.82 -0.16 6.79
N TRP A 281 -17.29 0.69 5.93
CA TRP A 281 -17.55 2.12 6.01
C TRP A 281 -18.74 2.48 5.14
N MET A 282 -19.40 3.55 5.51
CA MET A 282 -20.45 4.18 4.71
C MET A 282 -20.00 5.56 4.25
N TYR A 283 -20.55 6.02 3.14
CA TYR A 283 -20.34 7.38 2.67
C TYR A 283 -21.15 8.37 3.55
N GLU A 284 -20.47 8.97 4.52
CA GLU A 284 -21.05 10.01 5.37
C GLU A 284 -20.12 11.22 5.47
N PRO A 285 -20.61 12.44 5.21
CA PRO A 285 -19.91 13.68 5.57
C PRO A 285 -19.72 13.77 7.09
N GLY A 286 -18.61 14.38 7.53
CA GLY A 286 -18.38 14.63 8.95
C GLY A 286 -17.41 13.69 9.64
N GLY A 287 -16.64 12.91 8.89
CA GLY A 287 -15.44 12.19 9.36
C GLY A 287 -15.67 10.85 10.04
N GLY A 288 -14.67 10.03 10.01
CA GLY A 288 -14.60 8.76 10.74
C GLY A 288 -15.36 7.58 10.14
N LYS A 289 -16.01 7.75 8.98
CA LYS A 289 -16.80 6.69 8.36
C LYS A 289 -16.42 6.40 6.89
N GLY A 290 -15.16 6.61 6.53
CA GLY A 290 -14.63 6.21 5.23
C GLY A 290 -14.89 7.16 4.06
N CYS A 291 -15.37 8.37 4.29
CA CYS A 291 -15.77 9.32 3.25
C CYS A 291 -14.79 9.48 2.09
N ALA A 292 -13.57 9.96 2.33
CA ALA A 292 -12.56 10.07 1.28
C ALA A 292 -12.13 8.70 0.78
N PHE A 293 -11.99 7.74 1.67
CA PHE A 293 -11.58 6.38 1.34
C PHE A 293 -12.61 5.63 0.51
N TRP A 294 -13.90 5.98 0.62
CA TRP A 294 -14.97 5.48 -0.22
C TRP A 294 -14.68 5.76 -1.69
N GLU A 295 -14.39 7.02 -2.05
CA GLU A 295 -14.09 7.41 -3.42
C GLU A 295 -12.74 6.89 -3.92
N GLN A 296 -11.70 7.03 -3.09
CA GLN A 296 -10.35 6.55 -3.42
C GLN A 296 -10.33 5.07 -3.75
N CYS A 297 -11.03 4.28 -2.94
CA CYS A 297 -11.04 2.84 -3.11
C CYS A 297 -11.83 2.43 -4.37
N ALA A 298 -12.95 3.10 -4.70
CA ALA A 298 -13.68 2.86 -5.93
C ALA A 298 -12.85 3.21 -7.18
N GLN A 299 -12.11 4.33 -7.13
CA GLN A 299 -11.14 4.68 -8.19
C GLN A 299 -10.08 3.59 -8.35
N TRP A 300 -9.47 3.18 -7.24
CA TRP A 300 -8.46 2.11 -7.26
C TRP A 300 -9.05 0.80 -7.80
N GLN A 301 -10.24 0.38 -7.39
CA GLN A 301 -10.92 -0.81 -7.89
C GLN A 301 -11.07 -0.77 -9.41
N ALA A 302 -11.53 0.37 -9.97
CA ALA A 302 -11.66 0.56 -11.40
C ALA A 302 -10.32 0.41 -12.13
N TYR A 303 -9.27 1.03 -11.61
CA TYR A 303 -7.94 0.96 -12.23
C TYR A 303 -7.24 -0.40 -12.06
N LYS A 304 -7.70 -1.27 -11.16
CA LYS A 304 -7.19 -2.65 -11.14
C LYS A 304 -7.73 -3.48 -12.31
N ILE A 305 -8.87 -3.11 -12.86
CA ILE A 305 -9.39 -3.70 -14.12
C ILE A 305 -8.79 -2.99 -15.34
N MET A 306 -8.52 -1.67 -15.23
CA MET A 306 -8.00 -0.82 -16.30
C MET A 306 -6.63 -0.20 -15.93
N PRO A 307 -5.56 -0.99 -15.73
CA PRO A 307 -4.31 -0.49 -15.16
C PRO A 307 -3.59 0.52 -16.06
N ALA A 308 -3.75 0.46 -17.37
CA ALA A 308 -3.19 1.43 -18.31
C ALA A 308 -3.76 2.84 -18.10
N ASP A 309 -5.02 2.95 -17.68
CA ASP A 309 -5.70 4.23 -17.50
C ASP A 309 -5.36 4.89 -16.16
N GLN A 310 -4.81 4.15 -15.20
CA GLN A 310 -4.42 4.67 -13.88
C GLN A 310 -3.47 5.88 -13.96
N PHE A 311 -2.63 5.93 -15.00
CA PHE A 311 -1.66 6.99 -15.24
C PHE A 311 -2.01 7.92 -16.41
N ASN A 312 -3.15 7.74 -17.08
CA ASN A 312 -3.55 8.46 -18.27
C ASN A 312 -4.93 9.11 -18.12
N ASN A 313 -5.14 9.82 -17.02
CA ASN A 313 -6.39 10.49 -16.68
C ASN A 313 -6.13 11.78 -15.89
N GLU A 314 -7.15 12.62 -15.75
CA GLU A 314 -7.07 13.89 -15.01
C GLU A 314 -6.84 13.72 -13.50
N TRP A 315 -7.30 12.59 -12.93
CA TRP A 315 -7.12 12.29 -11.51
C TRP A 315 -5.65 12.04 -11.16
N PHE A 316 -4.88 11.49 -12.11
CA PHE A 316 -3.43 11.30 -11.93
C PHE A 316 -2.69 12.63 -11.81
N ASP A 317 -3.02 13.61 -12.67
CA ASP A 317 -2.43 14.94 -12.57
C ASP A 317 -2.81 15.62 -11.25
N GLY A 318 -4.07 15.46 -10.82
CA GLY A 318 -4.55 15.90 -9.51
C GLY A 318 -3.80 15.24 -8.36
N TYR A 319 -3.52 13.94 -8.43
CA TYR A 319 -2.70 13.23 -7.44
C TYR A 319 -1.30 13.86 -7.32
N LEU A 320 -0.60 14.06 -8.42
CA LEU A 320 0.75 14.63 -8.41
C LEU A 320 0.82 16.03 -7.79
N GLN A 321 -0.25 16.81 -7.87
CA GLN A 321 -0.36 18.14 -7.28
C GLN A 321 -0.69 18.12 -5.80
N ASN A 322 -1.31 17.05 -5.28
CA ASN A 322 -1.86 16.96 -3.94
C ASN A 322 -1.15 15.96 -3.01
N VAL A 323 -0.01 15.40 -3.41
CA VAL A 323 0.75 14.40 -2.61
C VAL A 323 1.18 14.92 -1.22
N HIS A 324 1.16 16.21 -0.99
CA HIS A 324 1.46 16.84 0.30
C HIS A 324 0.28 16.82 1.27
N LYS A 325 -0.94 16.57 0.79
CA LYS A 325 -2.15 16.51 1.61
C LYS A 325 -2.28 15.15 2.30
N HIS A 326 -3.12 15.10 3.34
CA HIS A 326 -3.45 13.85 4.02
C HIS A 326 -4.01 12.82 3.04
N ILE A 327 -3.65 11.54 3.20
CA ILE A 327 -4.14 10.48 2.30
C ILE A 327 -5.67 10.32 2.33
N LEU A 328 -6.33 10.73 3.41
CA LEU A 328 -7.80 10.75 3.56
C LEU A 328 -8.38 12.17 3.47
N HIS A 329 -7.68 13.12 2.85
CA HIS A 329 -8.16 14.48 2.70
C HIS A 329 -9.36 14.52 1.74
N GLU A 330 -10.41 15.28 2.09
CA GLU A 330 -11.67 15.36 1.36
C GLU A 330 -11.54 15.97 -0.04
N SER A 331 -10.68 16.97 -0.20
CA SER A 331 -10.54 17.70 -1.48
C SER A 331 -9.99 16.81 -2.59
N PRO A 332 -8.85 16.08 -2.43
CA PRO A 332 -8.32 15.19 -3.46
C PRO A 332 -8.86 13.75 -3.36
N ARG A 333 -10.07 13.53 -2.82
CA ARG A 333 -10.59 12.18 -2.58
C ARG A 333 -10.59 11.26 -3.81
N TYR A 334 -10.83 11.78 -5.00
CA TYR A 334 -10.77 11.01 -6.25
C TYR A 334 -9.35 10.80 -6.78
N ASN A 335 -8.35 11.51 -6.25
CA ASN A 335 -6.97 11.49 -6.73
C ASN A 335 -6.08 10.52 -5.93
N ASN A 336 -6.33 10.34 -4.62
CA ASN A 336 -5.42 9.66 -3.69
C ASN A 336 -5.52 8.11 -3.72
N TYR A 337 -5.74 7.50 -4.89
CA TYR A 337 -5.98 6.07 -5.03
C TYR A 337 -4.69 5.21 -5.09
N PHE A 338 -3.51 5.79 -5.02
CA PHE A 338 -2.26 5.01 -5.11
C PHE A 338 -1.83 4.34 -3.80
N ILE A 339 -2.30 4.83 -2.64
CA ILE A 339 -1.96 4.24 -1.35
C ILE A 339 -2.42 2.77 -1.24
N GLN A 340 -3.54 2.43 -1.87
CA GLN A 340 -4.05 1.07 -1.93
C GLN A 340 -3.10 0.12 -2.67
N ASP A 341 -2.41 0.59 -3.71
CA ASP A 341 -1.38 -0.20 -4.40
C ASP A 341 -0.20 -0.51 -3.48
N TYR A 342 0.23 0.46 -2.66
CA TYR A 342 1.29 0.25 -1.67
C TYR A 342 0.87 -0.74 -0.59
N TRP A 343 -0.33 -0.60 -0.03
CA TRP A 343 -0.82 -1.54 0.98
C TRP A 343 -1.01 -2.95 0.41
N CYS A 344 -1.50 -3.08 -0.83
CA CYS A 344 -1.56 -4.38 -1.52
C CYS A 344 -0.18 -4.97 -1.85
N TYR A 345 0.79 -4.13 -2.17
CA TYR A 345 2.18 -4.57 -2.34
C TYR A 345 2.75 -5.19 -1.06
N LYS A 346 2.41 -4.62 0.09
CA LYS A 346 2.87 -5.11 1.41
C LYS A 346 2.14 -6.38 1.87
N HIS A 347 0.84 -6.50 1.59
CA HIS A 347 -0.04 -7.44 2.28
C HIS A 347 -0.88 -8.36 1.36
N GLY A 348 -0.67 -8.26 0.04
CA GLY A 348 -1.42 -9.04 -0.95
C GLY A 348 -2.60 -8.29 -1.57
N MET A 349 -3.02 -8.74 -2.75
CA MET A 349 -4.06 -8.07 -3.55
C MET A 349 -5.43 -8.04 -2.85
N ASP A 350 -5.71 -9.01 -2.00
CA ASP A 350 -6.94 -9.14 -1.23
C ASP A 350 -6.99 -8.24 0.02
N PHE A 351 -5.90 -7.55 0.33
CA PHE A 351 -5.81 -6.77 1.56
C PHE A 351 -6.89 -5.68 1.65
N MET A 352 -7.26 -5.05 0.53
CA MET A 352 -8.32 -4.04 0.54
C MET A 352 -9.68 -4.64 0.95
N GLY A 353 -10.05 -5.80 0.40
CA GLY A 353 -11.26 -6.49 0.81
C GLY A 353 -11.23 -6.88 2.29
N ARG A 354 -10.08 -7.36 2.79
CA ARG A 354 -9.90 -7.67 4.23
C ARG A 354 -10.03 -6.42 5.09
N LEU A 355 -9.41 -5.32 4.68
CA LEU A 355 -9.49 -4.03 5.38
C LEU A 355 -10.95 -3.55 5.52
N TRP A 356 -11.72 -3.58 4.42
CA TRP A 356 -13.13 -3.23 4.43
C TRP A 356 -13.96 -4.15 5.32
N ASN A 357 -13.80 -5.48 5.19
CA ASN A 357 -14.57 -6.47 5.94
C ASN A 357 -14.26 -6.49 7.45
N GLN A 358 -13.05 -6.06 7.84
CA GLN A 358 -12.59 -6.08 9.23
C GLN A 358 -12.51 -4.70 9.87
N SER A 359 -12.90 -3.64 9.15
CA SER A 359 -13.01 -2.30 9.71
C SER A 359 -14.01 -2.27 10.86
N ARG A 360 -13.85 -1.37 11.81
CA ARG A 360 -14.71 -1.22 12.98
C ARG A 360 -15.13 0.23 13.12
N ASN A 361 -16.43 0.50 13.17
CA ASN A 361 -16.89 1.83 13.49
C ASN A 361 -16.42 2.25 14.91
N PRO A 362 -15.87 3.44 15.11
CA PRO A 362 -15.73 4.55 14.16
C PRO A 362 -14.30 4.71 13.57
N GLU A 363 -13.52 3.64 13.40
CA GLU A 363 -12.18 3.69 12.79
C GLU A 363 -12.21 4.30 11.41
N ASP A 364 -11.16 5.07 11.05
CA ASP A 364 -10.87 5.37 9.66
C ASP A 364 -9.98 4.28 9.02
N ALA A 365 -9.66 4.43 7.74
CA ALA A 365 -8.89 3.42 7.01
C ALA A 365 -7.45 3.26 7.54
N VAL A 366 -6.83 4.33 8.06
CA VAL A 366 -5.49 4.28 8.64
C VAL A 366 -5.50 3.56 10.00
N GLU A 367 -6.47 3.89 10.86
CA GLU A 367 -6.62 3.22 12.15
C GLU A 367 -6.89 1.71 11.98
N ALA A 368 -7.76 1.36 11.02
CA ALA A 368 -8.01 -0.04 10.68
C ALA A 368 -6.76 -0.73 10.12
N TYR A 369 -6.01 -0.05 9.24
CA TYR A 369 -4.73 -0.54 8.72
C TYR A 369 -3.74 -0.85 9.84
N MET A 370 -3.49 0.13 10.72
CA MET A 370 -2.55 -0.02 11.84
C MET A 370 -2.96 -1.16 12.79
N ARG A 371 -4.25 -1.30 13.08
CA ARG A 371 -4.76 -2.37 13.93
C ARG A 371 -4.60 -3.74 13.28
N LEU A 372 -4.90 -3.88 11.99
CA LEU A 372 -4.84 -5.17 11.29
C LEU A 372 -3.41 -5.65 11.04
N THR A 373 -2.48 -4.72 10.86
CA THR A 373 -1.06 -5.02 10.64
C THR A 373 -0.27 -5.08 11.94
N GLY A 374 -0.83 -4.56 13.04
CA GLY A 374 -0.16 -4.52 14.34
C GLY A 374 0.98 -3.51 14.45
N ILE A 375 1.17 -2.63 13.46
CA ILE A 375 2.24 -1.63 13.46
C ILE A 375 1.96 -0.47 14.42
N THR A 376 3.03 0.09 14.96
CA THR A 376 2.99 1.30 15.80
C THR A 376 2.87 2.57 14.96
N ASP A 377 2.52 3.70 15.58
CA ASP A 377 2.51 5.01 14.90
C ASP A 377 3.86 5.36 14.23
N SER A 378 4.98 5.01 14.89
CA SER A 378 6.31 5.26 14.34
C SER A 378 6.61 4.41 13.10
N GLU A 379 6.24 3.13 13.12
CA GLU A 379 6.38 2.22 11.98
C GLU A 379 5.46 2.63 10.84
N PHE A 380 4.25 3.11 11.14
CA PHE A 380 3.35 3.67 10.14
C PHE A 380 3.98 4.90 9.44
N ASN A 381 4.60 5.82 10.21
CA ASN A 381 5.32 6.95 9.62
C ASN A 381 6.52 6.49 8.77
N ASP A 382 7.23 5.42 9.18
CA ASP A 382 8.31 4.82 8.40
C ASP A 382 7.76 4.23 7.08
N GLU A 383 6.59 3.58 7.10
CA GLU A 383 5.91 3.07 5.91
C GLU A 383 5.41 4.17 4.98
N MET A 384 4.88 5.28 5.49
CA MET A 384 4.49 6.43 4.67
C MET A 384 5.68 7.02 3.92
N TYR A 385 6.86 7.04 4.56
CA TYR A 385 8.09 7.42 3.89
C TYR A 385 8.51 6.39 2.82
N ASP A 386 8.50 5.08 3.11
CA ASP A 386 8.81 4.03 2.13
C ASP A 386 7.88 4.10 0.92
N CYS A 387 6.59 4.31 1.16
CA CYS A 387 5.59 4.53 0.12
C CYS A 387 5.98 5.73 -0.78
N ALA A 388 6.27 6.89 -0.18
CA ALA A 388 6.67 8.09 -0.90
C ALA A 388 7.98 7.91 -1.68
N ALA A 389 8.97 7.21 -1.09
CA ALA A 389 10.25 6.90 -1.71
C ALA A 389 10.07 6.00 -2.95
N ARG A 390 9.24 4.96 -2.86
CA ARG A 390 8.88 4.09 -4.00
C ARG A 390 8.11 4.84 -5.08
N PHE A 391 7.18 5.68 -4.68
CA PHE A 391 6.39 6.48 -5.61
C PHE A 391 7.22 7.55 -6.35
N ALA A 392 8.41 7.90 -5.86
CA ALA A 392 9.32 8.78 -6.59
C ALA A 392 9.63 8.25 -8.00
N THR A 393 9.64 6.93 -8.17
CA THR A 393 9.94 6.24 -9.43
C THR A 393 8.93 5.14 -9.77
N TRP A 394 7.79 5.07 -9.06
CA TRP A 394 6.75 4.05 -9.21
C TRP A 394 7.28 2.62 -9.01
N ASP A 395 8.17 2.43 -8.03
CA ASP A 395 8.83 1.16 -7.71
C ASP A 395 7.91 0.20 -6.93
N ILE A 396 6.80 -0.15 -7.55
CA ILE A 396 5.85 -1.17 -7.10
C ILE A 396 5.46 -2.00 -8.32
N PRO A 397 5.56 -3.34 -8.28
CA PRO A 397 5.36 -4.20 -9.45
C PRO A 397 4.05 -3.93 -10.20
N ALA A 398 2.95 -3.66 -9.48
CA ALA A 398 1.65 -3.35 -10.08
C ALA A 398 1.59 -1.98 -10.79
N LEU A 399 2.54 -1.08 -10.52
CA LEU A 399 2.59 0.28 -11.06
C LEU A 399 3.72 0.49 -12.07
N GLU A 400 4.76 -0.34 -12.02
CA GLU A 400 6.00 -0.11 -12.76
C GLU A 400 5.81 -0.07 -14.27
N GLU A 401 5.00 -0.97 -14.82
CA GLU A 401 4.76 -1.08 -16.27
C GLU A 401 4.27 0.26 -16.87
N TYR A 402 3.30 0.90 -16.23
CA TYR A 402 2.68 2.14 -16.74
C TYR A 402 3.30 3.39 -16.11
N GLY A 403 3.78 3.30 -14.88
CA GLY A 403 4.38 4.39 -14.12
C GLY A 403 5.77 4.80 -14.59
N ALA A 404 6.56 3.87 -15.16
CA ALA A 404 7.93 4.14 -15.62
C ALA A 404 8.01 5.31 -16.62
N ALA A 405 7.03 5.44 -17.51
CA ALA A 405 6.93 6.55 -18.47
C ALA A 405 6.51 7.88 -17.82
N LYS A 406 6.01 7.86 -16.58
CA LYS A 406 5.47 9.01 -15.84
C LYS A 406 6.38 9.54 -14.73
N VAL A 407 7.58 8.99 -14.58
CA VAL A 407 8.54 9.42 -13.55
C VAL A 407 8.87 10.91 -13.64
N ASP A 408 8.97 11.46 -14.85
CA ASP A 408 9.28 12.88 -15.09
C ASP A 408 8.03 13.81 -15.09
N SER A 409 6.82 13.28 -14.94
CA SER A 409 5.57 14.07 -14.95
C SER A 409 5.33 14.82 -13.64
N ARG A 410 6.04 14.49 -12.58
CA ARG A 410 5.86 15.07 -11.24
C ARG A 410 6.31 16.54 -11.21
N PRO A 411 5.46 17.47 -10.75
CA PRO A 411 5.86 18.85 -10.53
C PRO A 411 6.87 18.95 -9.37
N LEU A 412 7.74 19.94 -9.41
CA LEU A 412 8.59 20.25 -8.26
C LEU A 412 7.72 20.89 -7.17
N PRO A 413 7.84 20.47 -5.89
CA PRO A 413 7.13 21.13 -4.81
C PRO A 413 7.55 22.61 -4.71
N ALA A 414 6.58 23.47 -4.38
CA ALA A 414 6.86 24.88 -4.19
C ALA A 414 7.76 25.08 -2.97
N MET A 415 8.93 25.70 -3.15
CA MET A 415 9.90 25.95 -2.10
C MET A 415 10.46 27.37 -2.21
N LEU A 416 10.75 27.98 -1.08
CA LEU A 416 11.34 29.30 -0.95
C LEU A 416 12.82 29.18 -0.62
N LYS A 417 13.66 29.87 -1.39
CA LYS A 417 15.08 29.99 -1.03
C LYS A 417 15.20 30.99 0.13
N VAL A 418 15.78 30.55 1.23
CA VAL A 418 16.00 31.36 2.45
C VAL A 418 17.49 31.50 2.74
N ALA A 419 17.85 32.12 3.89
CA ALA A 419 19.24 32.34 4.27
C ALA A 419 20.06 31.02 4.27
N ASP A 420 21.37 31.13 4.18
CA ASP A 420 22.33 30.02 4.24
C ASP A 420 22.10 28.91 3.20
N ASN A 421 21.50 29.25 2.05
CA ASN A 421 21.15 28.37 0.95
C ASN A 421 20.16 27.27 1.29
N TYR A 422 19.37 27.41 2.35
CA TYR A 422 18.25 26.49 2.61
C TYR A 422 17.10 26.71 1.62
N TRP A 423 16.44 25.62 1.30
CA TRP A 423 15.14 25.57 0.64
C TRP A 423 14.08 25.23 1.70
N ARG A 424 13.16 26.17 1.93
CA ARG A 424 12.02 25.98 2.81
C ARG A 424 10.81 25.60 2.00
N ILE A 425 10.11 24.53 2.41
CA ILE A 425 8.84 24.17 1.79
C ILE A 425 7.85 25.35 1.89
N SER A 426 7.11 25.62 0.81
CA SER A 426 6.07 26.66 0.82
C SER A 426 4.85 26.21 1.64
N PRO A 427 4.09 27.09 2.29
CA PRO A 427 2.83 26.74 2.94
C PRO A 427 1.84 25.99 2.03
N SER A 428 1.85 26.28 0.72
CA SER A 428 0.99 25.61 -0.26
C SER A 428 1.42 24.18 -0.62
N ALA A 429 2.58 23.73 -0.12
CA ALA A 429 3.12 22.39 -0.42
C ALA A 429 3.69 21.70 0.83
N ALA A 430 3.52 22.29 2.02
CA ALA A 430 3.97 21.70 3.26
C ALA A 430 3.19 20.40 3.54
N PRO A 431 3.87 19.29 3.88
CA PRO A 431 3.18 18.04 4.15
C PRO A 431 2.17 18.20 5.29
N GLU A 432 0.99 17.69 5.09
CA GLU A 432 0.01 17.38 6.12
C GLU A 432 0.30 16.00 6.73
N ASN A 433 -0.51 15.55 7.66
CA ASN A 433 -0.39 14.19 8.19
C ASN A 433 -0.42 13.17 7.04
N THR A 434 0.51 12.23 6.99
CA THR A 434 0.71 11.26 5.91
C THR A 434 1.12 11.84 4.54
N GLY A 435 1.13 13.15 4.40
CA GLY A 435 1.57 13.81 3.16
C GLY A 435 3.08 13.77 2.96
N HIS A 436 3.52 13.99 1.72
CA HIS A 436 4.94 13.93 1.40
C HIS A 436 5.35 14.90 0.28
N ASN A 437 6.65 15.12 0.16
CA ASN A 437 7.24 15.83 -0.97
C ASN A 437 8.33 14.98 -1.61
N ILE A 438 8.37 14.97 -2.92
CA ILE A 438 9.41 14.35 -3.74
C ILE A 438 10.13 15.46 -4.49
N ILE A 439 11.35 15.77 -4.05
CA ILE A 439 12.16 16.86 -4.56
C ILE A 439 13.15 16.29 -5.56
N ARG A 440 12.97 16.54 -6.85
CA ARG A 440 13.96 16.18 -7.86
C ARG A 440 15.20 17.02 -7.68
N LEU A 441 16.38 16.39 -7.73
CA LEU A 441 17.69 17.00 -7.58
C LEU A 441 18.48 16.95 -8.89
N ASN A 442 19.46 17.84 -9.01
CA ASN A 442 20.51 17.71 -10.00
C ASN A 442 21.42 16.52 -9.63
N LEU A 443 22.01 15.90 -10.63
CA LEU A 443 23.12 14.97 -10.36
C LEU A 443 24.36 15.76 -9.91
N PRO A 444 25.21 15.17 -9.05
CA PRO A 444 26.47 15.79 -8.70
C PRO A 444 27.37 15.95 -9.93
N LYS A 445 28.23 16.99 -9.94
CA LYS A 445 29.12 17.24 -11.08
C LYS A 445 30.09 16.09 -11.34
N ARG A 446 30.58 15.47 -10.26
CA ARG A 446 31.41 14.27 -10.33
C ARG A 446 30.53 13.05 -10.09
N VAL A 447 30.39 12.24 -11.10
CA VAL A 447 29.66 10.98 -11.02
C VAL A 447 30.25 10.07 -9.94
N GLY A 448 29.40 9.43 -9.15
CA GLY A 448 29.84 8.54 -8.06
C GLY A 448 30.30 9.26 -6.79
N SER A 449 30.07 10.56 -6.68
CA SER A 449 30.40 11.31 -5.46
C SER A 449 29.25 11.34 -4.46
N THR A 450 29.58 11.52 -3.19
CA THR A 450 28.60 11.67 -2.12
C THR A 450 27.86 13.01 -2.23
N VAL A 451 26.55 12.96 -2.05
CA VAL A 451 25.67 14.13 -1.88
C VAL A 451 25.17 14.19 -0.45
N SER A 452 24.75 15.35 0.01
CA SER A 452 24.21 15.49 1.37
C SER A 452 22.96 16.35 1.40
N ALA A 453 22.17 16.19 2.47
CA ALA A 453 21.02 17.00 2.77
C ALA A 453 21.00 17.30 4.29
N CYS A 454 21.20 18.57 4.65
CA CYS A 454 21.04 19.05 6.02
C CYS A 454 19.56 19.42 6.21
N PHE A 455 18.85 18.62 6.97
CA PHE A 455 17.42 18.74 7.22
C PHE A 455 17.14 19.45 8.55
N GLU A 456 16.08 20.26 8.56
CA GLU A 456 15.56 20.91 9.76
C GLU A 456 14.05 20.94 9.72
N GLY A 457 13.41 20.25 10.69
CA GLY A 457 11.97 20.38 10.92
C GLY A 457 11.64 21.75 11.55
N LEU A 458 10.66 22.43 10.99
CA LEU A 458 10.29 23.79 11.43
C LEU A 458 9.11 23.73 12.38
N ASN A 459 9.37 24.04 13.65
CA ASN A 459 8.34 24.06 14.69
C ASN A 459 7.79 25.47 14.86
N ARG A 460 6.48 25.64 14.75
CA ARG A 460 5.79 26.92 14.94
C ARG A 460 6.25 28.04 13.99
N GLN A 461 6.62 27.66 12.76
CA GLN A 461 6.96 28.64 11.75
C GLN A 461 5.74 29.46 11.36
N GLU A 462 5.85 30.78 11.38
CA GLU A 462 4.78 31.68 10.94
C GLU A 462 4.39 31.42 9.48
N GLY A 463 3.09 31.49 9.19
CA GLY A 463 2.52 31.25 7.85
C GLY A 463 2.15 29.79 7.55
N TYR A 464 2.38 28.87 8.51
CA TYR A 464 1.97 27.47 8.38
C TYR A 464 0.92 27.10 9.43
N ARG A 465 0.10 26.09 9.10
CA ARG A 465 -0.94 25.56 9.99
C ARG A 465 -0.31 24.55 10.97
N VAL A 466 0.40 25.05 11.97
CA VAL A 466 1.05 24.24 13.01
C VAL A 466 0.40 24.52 14.36
N LYS A 467 -0.36 23.56 14.87
CA LYS A 467 -1.10 23.64 16.16
C LYS A 467 -0.45 22.75 17.22
N ASN A 468 -0.08 21.53 16.82
CA ASN A 468 0.42 20.48 17.71
C ASN A 468 1.93 20.23 17.51
N ALA A 469 2.75 21.27 17.43
CA ALA A 469 4.17 21.22 17.11
C ALA A 469 4.96 20.11 17.84
N THR A 470 4.62 19.84 19.12
CA THR A 470 5.30 18.82 19.94
C THR A 470 5.07 17.39 19.48
N TYR A 471 4.13 17.16 18.56
CA TYR A 471 3.89 15.86 17.94
C TYR A 471 4.63 15.68 16.61
N ALA A 472 5.28 16.73 16.09
CA ALA A 472 5.91 16.70 14.77
C ALA A 472 6.99 15.62 14.64
N GLU A 473 6.91 14.86 13.58
CA GLU A 473 7.94 13.93 13.11
C GLU A 473 8.12 14.04 11.60
N TRP A 474 9.33 13.79 11.14
CA TRP A 474 9.67 13.71 9.73
C TRP A 474 10.52 12.49 9.45
N ARG A 475 10.36 11.95 8.22
CA ARG A 475 11.24 10.97 7.61
C ARG A 475 11.73 11.54 6.28
N TYR A 476 13.02 11.36 5.99
CA TYR A 476 13.61 11.93 4.80
C TYR A 476 14.80 11.10 4.32
N GLY A 477 15.10 11.17 3.02
CA GLY A 477 16.25 10.47 2.47
C GLY A 477 16.32 10.59 0.95
N PHE A 478 17.38 10.00 0.39
CA PHE A 478 17.65 10.02 -1.04
C PHE A 478 17.10 8.79 -1.76
N VAL A 479 16.69 8.97 -3.00
CA VAL A 479 16.32 7.90 -3.93
C VAL A 479 16.99 8.14 -5.27
N ALA A 480 17.72 7.15 -5.78
CA ALA A 480 18.33 7.18 -7.10
C ALA A 480 17.65 6.17 -8.02
N LEU A 481 17.23 6.63 -9.20
CA LEU A 481 16.85 5.78 -10.33
C LEU A 481 18.07 5.62 -11.23
N LEU A 482 18.47 4.39 -11.51
CA LEU A 482 19.62 4.07 -12.35
C LEU A 482 19.23 3.99 -13.83
N LYS A 483 20.24 3.95 -14.71
CA LYS A 483 20.02 3.88 -16.17
C LYS A 483 19.38 2.58 -16.62
N ASP A 484 19.62 1.49 -15.89
CA ASP A 484 19.03 0.17 -16.16
C ASP A 484 17.60 0.03 -15.60
N GLY A 485 17.09 1.06 -14.91
CA GLY A 485 15.78 1.06 -14.29
C GLY A 485 15.77 0.60 -12.84
N SER A 486 16.85 0.09 -12.30
CA SER A 486 16.95 -0.27 -10.87
C SER A 486 16.99 0.98 -9.98
N ARG A 487 16.76 0.80 -8.68
CA ARG A 487 16.69 1.87 -7.69
C ARG A 487 17.69 1.62 -6.57
N VAL A 488 18.23 2.71 -6.04
CA VAL A 488 19.05 2.70 -4.82
C VAL A 488 18.45 3.70 -3.84
N TYR A 489 18.15 3.20 -2.66
CA TYR A 489 17.59 3.99 -1.56
C TYR A 489 18.71 4.33 -0.58
N GLY A 490 18.80 5.59 -0.18
CA GLY A 490 19.67 6.04 0.91
C GLY A 490 19.08 5.70 2.27
N ASP A 491 19.90 5.81 3.32
CA ASP A 491 19.44 5.65 4.67
C ASP A 491 18.35 6.68 5.01
N MET A 492 17.30 6.24 5.70
CA MET A 492 16.21 7.10 6.13
C MET A 492 16.65 7.91 7.36
N GLY A 493 16.69 9.24 7.23
CA GLY A 493 16.82 10.16 8.35
C GLY A 493 15.50 10.32 9.10
N LYS A 494 15.58 10.55 10.41
CA LYS A 494 14.43 10.80 11.30
C LYS A 494 14.64 12.09 12.08
N SER A 495 13.64 12.96 12.08
CA SER A 495 13.63 14.15 12.91
C SER A 495 12.32 14.23 13.69
N VAL A 496 12.39 14.69 14.93
CA VAL A 496 11.23 14.89 15.79
C VAL A 496 11.24 16.31 16.35
N TYR A 497 10.15 16.73 16.94
CA TYR A 497 10.11 18.03 17.62
C TYR A 497 11.31 18.25 18.56
N GLY A 498 12.01 19.37 18.39
CA GLY A 498 13.18 19.74 19.19
C GLY A 498 14.49 19.05 18.78
N THR A 499 14.49 18.19 17.77
CA THR A 499 15.75 17.65 17.22
C THR A 499 16.55 18.77 16.55
N PRO A 500 17.87 18.85 16.79
CA PRO A 500 18.77 19.72 16.03
C PRO A 500 18.76 19.38 14.54
N LYS A 501 19.30 20.28 13.73
CA LYS A 501 19.59 19.99 12.31
C LYS A 501 20.40 18.70 12.21
N ASP A 502 20.00 17.85 11.25
CA ASP A 502 20.68 16.58 10.97
C ASP A 502 21.04 16.50 9.49
N THR A 503 22.14 15.82 9.18
CA THR A 503 22.63 15.70 7.81
C THR A 503 22.70 14.24 7.41
N VAL A 504 21.97 13.88 6.38
CA VAL A 504 22.06 12.58 5.72
C VAL A 504 22.96 12.67 4.51
N PHE A 505 23.73 11.61 4.30
CA PHE A 505 24.67 11.47 3.19
C PHE A 505 24.23 10.32 2.29
N PHE A 506 24.51 10.45 1.00
CA PHE A 506 24.19 9.43 0.02
C PHE A 506 25.28 9.34 -1.05
N ASP A 507 25.87 8.17 -1.19
CA ASP A 507 26.82 7.89 -2.26
C ASP A 507 26.05 7.72 -3.57
N CYS A 508 25.99 8.79 -4.37
CA CYS A 508 25.23 8.81 -5.59
C CYS A 508 25.82 7.81 -6.60
N PRO A 509 25.06 6.78 -7.02
CA PRO A 509 25.60 5.76 -7.93
C PRO A 509 26.12 6.33 -9.25
N VAL A 510 27.17 5.72 -9.81
CA VAL A 510 27.79 6.13 -11.09
C VAL A 510 26.76 6.13 -12.23
N ASP A 511 25.84 5.16 -12.22
CA ASP A 511 24.80 5.01 -13.25
C ASP A 511 23.50 5.72 -12.89
N CYS A 512 23.51 6.64 -11.94
CA CYS A 512 22.34 7.42 -11.57
C CYS A 512 21.81 8.21 -12.78
N LYS A 513 20.53 8.02 -13.09
CA LYS A 513 19.77 8.72 -14.13
C LYS A 513 18.95 9.86 -13.56
N ARG A 514 18.39 9.66 -12.36
CA ARG A 514 17.58 10.63 -11.64
C ARG A 514 17.86 10.52 -10.15
N LEU A 515 17.94 11.64 -9.48
CA LEU A 515 18.15 11.74 -8.05
C LEU A 515 17.01 12.52 -7.42
N TYR A 516 16.49 12.00 -6.32
CA TYR A 516 15.40 12.62 -5.55
C TYR A 516 15.77 12.70 -4.08
N PHE A 517 15.20 13.69 -3.40
CA PHE A 517 15.12 13.75 -1.95
C PHE A 517 13.65 13.72 -1.55
N VAL A 518 13.29 12.77 -0.72
CA VAL A 518 11.91 12.52 -0.30
C VAL A 518 11.76 12.92 1.15
N VAL A 519 10.66 13.61 1.46
CA VAL A 519 10.31 14.03 2.82
C VAL A 519 8.86 13.63 3.07
N SER A 520 8.61 12.89 4.15
CA SER A 520 7.28 12.61 4.68
C SER A 520 7.14 13.27 6.04
N GLY A 521 6.00 13.88 6.33
CA GLY A 521 5.69 14.51 7.60
C GLY A 521 4.44 13.93 8.25
N GLY A 522 4.41 13.89 9.58
CA GLY A 522 3.26 13.39 10.31
C GLY A 522 3.42 13.59 11.82
N PRO A 523 2.38 13.28 12.60
CA PRO A 523 2.47 13.28 14.05
C PRO A 523 3.09 11.96 14.56
N LYS A 524 3.79 11.99 15.68
CA LYS A 524 4.26 10.78 16.37
C LYS A 524 3.14 9.92 16.99
N LYS A 525 1.90 10.38 16.87
CA LYS A 525 0.69 9.64 17.17
C LYS A 525 -0.37 10.04 16.17
N TYR A 526 -0.90 9.09 15.42
CA TYR A 526 -1.93 9.34 14.42
C TYR A 526 -3.22 9.91 15.04
N TRP A 527 -3.89 10.82 14.34
CA TRP A 527 -5.26 11.23 14.55
C TRP A 527 -5.97 11.35 13.22
N ARG A 528 -7.30 11.20 13.25
CA ARG A 528 -8.16 11.21 12.06
C ARG A 528 -8.16 12.55 11.36
N GLN A 529 -8.20 12.51 10.03
CA GLN A 529 -8.56 13.66 9.21
C GLN A 529 -10.04 14.03 9.44
N VAL A 530 -10.31 15.30 9.64
CA VAL A 530 -11.67 15.81 9.75
C VAL A 530 -12.20 16.09 8.35
N TRP A 531 -13.40 15.61 8.04
CA TRP A 531 -14.09 15.94 6.80
C TRP A 531 -15.02 17.13 7.04
N ASP A 532 -14.57 18.33 6.76
CA ASP A 532 -15.35 19.55 6.97
C ASP A 532 -15.15 20.62 5.88
N ASP A 533 -14.51 20.28 4.77
CA ASP A 533 -14.17 21.16 3.65
C ASP A 533 -13.43 22.45 4.11
N ASN A 534 -12.56 22.32 5.13
CA ASN A 534 -11.88 23.45 5.75
C ASN A 534 -10.38 23.19 5.95
N ASP A 535 -9.60 23.41 4.89
CA ASP A 535 -8.12 23.28 4.94
C ASP A 535 -7.46 24.06 6.11
N ALA A 536 -8.13 25.03 6.73
CA ALA A 536 -7.53 25.85 7.79
C ALA A 536 -7.28 25.09 9.11
N ASN A 537 -7.92 23.94 9.31
CA ASN A 537 -7.72 23.12 10.50
C ASN A 537 -6.76 21.93 10.26
N ASP A 538 -6.35 21.67 9.02
CA ASP A 538 -5.41 20.61 8.67
C ASP A 538 -3.99 20.96 9.12
N GLU A 539 -3.39 20.11 9.94
CA GLU A 539 -2.06 20.33 10.48
C GLU A 539 -0.99 20.14 9.40
N GLN A 540 -0.01 21.03 9.38
CA GLN A 540 1.13 20.97 8.47
C GLN A 540 2.43 20.71 9.22
N TRP A 541 3.35 20.00 8.55
CA TRP A 541 4.67 19.65 9.06
C TRP A 541 5.75 20.35 8.22
N PRO A 542 5.96 21.66 8.37
CA PRO A 542 6.93 22.42 7.59
C PRO A 542 8.38 22.02 7.90
N TYR A 543 9.23 22.15 6.90
CA TYR A 543 10.65 21.86 7.01
C TYR A 543 11.46 22.77 6.09
N GLN A 544 12.79 22.76 6.31
CA GLN A 544 13.74 23.30 5.35
C GLN A 544 14.93 22.34 5.19
N VAL A 545 15.56 22.39 4.02
CA VAL A 545 16.67 21.51 3.67
C VAL A 545 17.73 22.28 2.89
N LYS A 546 18.99 21.98 3.18
CA LYS A 546 20.16 22.48 2.45
C LYS A 546 20.90 21.32 1.84
N PHE A 547 21.17 21.38 0.55
CA PHE A 547 21.85 20.32 -0.18
C PHE A 547 23.34 20.60 -0.31
N GLY A 548 24.19 19.55 -0.29
CA GLY A 548 25.61 19.61 -0.58
C GLY A 548 25.96 18.73 -1.77
N ASN A 549 26.87 19.20 -2.62
CA ASN A 549 27.28 18.57 -3.88
C ASN A 549 26.12 18.26 -4.87
N THR A 550 24.95 18.77 -4.60
CA THR A 550 23.74 18.73 -5.42
C THR A 550 22.89 19.96 -5.16
N ASN A 551 21.76 20.07 -5.79
CA ASN A 551 20.75 21.08 -5.47
C ASN A 551 19.39 20.69 -6.06
N ARG A 552 18.34 21.40 -5.70
CA ARG A 552 17.03 21.32 -6.34
C ARG A 552 17.19 21.44 -7.85
N TYR A 553 16.53 20.56 -8.60
CA TYR A 553 16.61 20.51 -10.05
C TYR A 553 16.37 21.90 -10.69
N GLY A 554 17.23 22.26 -11.60
CA GLY A 554 17.22 23.57 -12.27
C GLY A 554 17.94 24.71 -11.51
N SER A 555 18.48 24.44 -10.31
CA SER A 555 19.31 25.38 -9.54
C SER A 555 20.79 24.99 -9.64
N ALA A 556 21.72 25.94 -9.48
CA ALA A 556 23.15 25.62 -9.47
C ALA A 556 23.47 24.71 -8.28
N ASN A 557 24.26 23.65 -8.50
CA ASN A 557 24.74 22.79 -7.40
C ASN A 557 25.54 23.61 -6.40
N LEU A 558 25.30 23.34 -5.11
CA LEU A 558 26.10 23.89 -4.05
C LEU A 558 27.40 23.09 -3.91
N PRO A 559 28.47 23.71 -3.36
CA PRO A 559 29.67 22.99 -3.00
C PRO A 559 29.34 21.87 -2.02
N ASP A 560 30.24 20.90 -1.93
CA ASP A 560 30.21 19.90 -0.87
C ASP A 560 30.58 20.58 0.47
N GLU A 561 29.60 20.73 1.36
CA GLU A 561 29.81 21.33 2.68
C GLU A 561 30.17 20.29 3.75
N THR A 562 30.55 19.07 3.37
CA THR A 562 31.03 18.05 4.33
C THR A 562 32.33 18.45 5.05
N GLY A 563 32.79 19.70 4.88
CA GLY A 563 34.03 20.20 5.44
C GLY A 563 35.27 19.74 4.70
N ILE A 564 35.11 18.84 3.74
CA ILE A 564 36.08 18.51 2.73
C ILE A 564 35.77 19.44 1.55
N GLY A 565 36.21 20.70 1.64
CA GLY A 565 36.26 21.56 0.46
C GLY A 565 36.92 20.76 -0.68
N GLU A 566 36.56 21.01 -1.96
CA GLU A 566 37.46 20.67 -3.07
C GLU A 566 38.85 21.23 -2.71
N VAL A 567 39.60 20.47 -1.99
CA VAL A 567 41.05 20.57 -2.06
C VAL A 567 41.29 20.15 -3.51
N ALA A 568 41.61 21.08 -4.37
CA ALA A 568 42.39 20.78 -5.56
C ALA A 568 43.34 19.68 -5.09
N MET A 569 43.29 18.47 -5.72
CA MET A 569 44.09 17.34 -5.23
C MET A 569 45.47 17.82 -4.95
N ASP A 570 45.67 18.33 -3.72
CA ASP A 570 46.96 18.66 -3.21
C ASP A 570 47.57 17.28 -3.00
N ALA A 571 48.59 16.97 -3.76
CA ALA A 571 49.33 15.72 -3.66
C ALA A 571 49.88 15.46 -2.22
N SER A 572 49.57 16.36 -1.30
CA SER A 572 49.92 16.30 0.12
C SER A 572 48.88 15.61 1.04
N VAL A 573 47.63 15.30 0.57
CA VAL A 573 46.60 14.68 1.42
C VAL A 573 46.50 13.18 1.15
N PRO A 574 46.64 12.30 2.17
CA PRO A 574 46.48 10.85 2.01
C PRO A 574 45.06 10.45 1.61
N VAL A 575 44.93 9.45 0.75
CA VAL A 575 43.63 8.88 0.37
C VAL A 575 43.41 7.54 1.06
N VAL A 576 42.32 7.41 1.80
CA VAL A 576 41.93 6.19 2.52
C VAL A 576 40.71 5.57 1.83
N SER A 577 40.80 4.31 1.41
CA SER A 577 39.72 3.55 0.78
C SER A 577 39.67 2.11 1.30
N VAL A 578 38.52 1.44 1.16
CA VAL A 578 38.33 0.03 1.47
C VAL A 578 37.73 -0.67 0.27
N SER A 579 38.29 -1.82 -0.11
CA SER A 579 37.78 -2.70 -1.15
C SER A 579 37.69 -4.12 -0.62
N GLY A 580 36.46 -4.63 -0.46
CA GLY A 580 36.21 -5.89 0.23
C GLY A 580 36.74 -5.85 1.67
N ARG A 581 37.70 -6.73 1.99
CA ARG A 581 38.38 -6.79 3.33
C ARG A 581 39.72 -6.08 3.38
N THR A 582 40.10 -5.34 2.36
CA THR A 582 41.40 -4.67 2.28
C THR A 582 41.26 -3.18 2.48
N LEU A 583 41.86 -2.64 3.54
CA LEU A 583 42.09 -1.21 3.69
C LEU A 583 43.28 -0.81 2.80
N ARG A 584 43.08 0.22 1.98
CA ARG A 584 44.14 0.82 1.15
C ARG A 584 44.32 2.29 1.53
N VAL A 585 45.52 2.65 1.82
CA VAL A 585 45.94 4.03 2.09
C VAL A 585 46.97 4.44 1.02
N GLU A 586 46.64 5.47 0.25
CA GLU A 586 47.56 6.13 -0.66
C GLU A 586 48.17 7.32 0.10
N PRO A 587 49.45 7.23 0.50
CA PRO A 587 50.06 8.23 1.36
C PRO A 587 50.36 9.51 0.62
N SER A 588 50.44 10.60 1.35
CA SER A 588 51.03 11.85 0.87
C SER A 588 52.52 11.95 1.27
N PRO A 589 53.28 12.84 0.64
CA PRO A 589 54.70 13.03 0.97
C PRO A 589 55.01 13.39 2.44
N VAL A 590 53.98 13.87 3.18
CA VAL A 590 54.11 14.28 4.59
C VAL A 590 53.48 13.26 5.55
N ALA A 591 52.88 12.19 5.06
CA ALA A 591 52.34 11.12 5.88
C ALA A 591 53.44 10.25 6.47
N ALA A 592 53.37 9.93 7.75
CA ALA A 592 54.36 9.16 8.46
C ALA A 592 53.83 7.88 9.13
N GLU A 593 52.56 7.87 9.53
CA GLU A 593 51.95 6.79 10.28
C GLU A 593 50.48 6.62 9.90
N VAL A 594 50.04 5.35 9.82
CA VAL A 594 48.61 4.99 9.69
C VAL A 594 48.20 4.21 10.90
N ARG A 595 47.16 4.69 11.57
CA ARG A 595 46.59 4.07 12.76
C ARG A 595 45.16 3.62 12.49
N VAL A 596 44.87 2.37 12.80
CA VAL A 596 43.53 1.80 12.63
C VAL A 596 42.98 1.38 13.99
N ALA A 597 41.89 1.96 14.41
CA ALA A 597 41.23 1.63 15.67
C ALA A 597 39.81 1.09 15.45
N ALA A 598 39.42 0.10 16.23
CA ALA A 598 38.01 -0.29 16.34
C ALA A 598 37.21 0.81 17.03
N LEU A 599 35.86 0.78 16.91
CA LEU A 599 34.99 1.76 17.59
C LEU A 599 35.10 1.74 19.12
N SER A 600 35.63 0.65 19.71
CA SER A 600 35.95 0.56 21.12
C SER A 600 37.19 1.38 21.53
N GLY A 601 37.89 2.00 20.57
CA GLY A 601 39.14 2.70 20.78
C GLY A 601 40.40 1.82 20.80
N VAL A 602 40.24 0.50 20.65
CA VAL A 602 41.37 -0.42 20.58
C VAL A 602 42.08 -0.28 19.23
N CYS A 603 43.38 -0.01 19.26
CA CYS A 603 44.22 0.00 18.06
C CYS A 603 44.36 -1.44 17.52
N VAL A 604 43.91 -1.67 16.29
CA VAL A 604 43.94 -2.99 15.64
C VAL A 604 45.07 -3.11 14.62
N ALA A 605 45.58 -1.98 14.14
CA ALA A 605 46.76 -1.93 13.28
C ALA A 605 47.42 -0.54 13.41
N ASP A 606 48.74 -0.54 13.39
CA ASP A 606 49.57 0.65 13.45
C ASP A 606 50.83 0.36 12.63
N PHE A 607 51.08 1.17 11.61
CA PHE A 607 52.23 0.94 10.73
C PHE A 607 52.77 2.25 10.14
N PRO A 608 54.09 2.32 9.92
CA PRO A 608 54.68 3.49 9.28
C PRO A 608 54.21 3.63 7.84
N CYS A 609 53.90 4.84 7.46
CA CYS A 609 53.45 5.20 6.13
C CYS A 609 54.57 5.95 5.43
N GLY A 610 55.22 5.30 4.48
CA GLY A 610 56.17 5.97 3.57
C GLY A 610 55.53 6.46 2.30
N ALA A 611 56.28 6.75 1.26
CA ALA A 611 55.78 7.21 -0.04
C ALA A 611 55.04 6.12 -0.86
N SER A 612 54.89 4.91 -0.33
CA SER A 612 54.25 3.78 -1.03
C SER A 612 52.84 3.53 -0.52
N VAL A 613 51.95 3.07 -1.41
CA VAL A 613 50.58 2.63 -1.06
C VAL A 613 50.66 1.51 -0.02
N VAL A 614 49.91 1.64 1.03
CA VAL A 614 49.81 0.63 2.09
C VAL A 614 48.48 -0.10 1.95
N GLU A 615 48.52 -1.42 1.94
CA GLU A 615 47.34 -2.29 1.92
C GLU A 615 47.37 -3.23 3.13
N THR A 616 46.29 -3.29 3.91
CA THR A 616 46.19 -4.20 5.04
C THR A 616 44.80 -4.86 5.09
N PRO A 617 44.75 -6.19 5.28
CA PRO A 617 43.47 -6.88 5.45
C PRO A 617 42.92 -6.61 6.86
N LEU A 618 41.60 -6.37 6.92
CA LEU A 618 40.85 -6.19 8.17
C LEU A 618 39.71 -7.19 8.25
N SER A 619 39.38 -7.60 9.46
CA SER A 619 38.16 -8.37 9.70
C SER A 619 36.89 -7.52 9.43
N PRO A 620 35.71 -8.13 9.14
CA PRO A 620 34.49 -7.37 9.05
C PRO A 620 34.22 -6.55 10.31
N GLY A 621 33.90 -5.26 10.15
CA GLY A 621 33.70 -4.35 11.28
C GLY A 621 33.78 -2.88 10.91
N PHE A 622 33.60 -2.04 11.93
CA PHE A 622 33.72 -0.59 11.82
C PHE A 622 35.07 -0.14 12.40
N TYR A 623 35.77 0.70 11.66
CA TYR A 623 37.10 1.18 12.06
C TYR A 623 37.20 2.70 11.86
N ILE A 624 38.06 3.31 12.68
CA ILE A 624 38.54 4.68 12.48
C ILE A 624 39.99 4.56 12.00
N VAL A 625 40.24 5.12 10.81
CA VAL A 625 41.58 5.17 10.22
C VAL A 625 42.10 6.59 10.34
N GLN A 626 43.25 6.75 10.99
CA GLN A 626 43.99 8.01 11.10
C GLN A 626 45.28 7.93 10.32
N VAL A 627 45.57 8.95 9.55
CA VAL A 627 46.90 9.12 8.92
C VAL A 627 47.55 10.35 9.53
N LEU A 628 48.71 10.15 10.12
CA LEU A 628 49.42 11.16 10.89
C LEU A 628 50.69 11.60 10.16
N SER A 629 51.06 12.86 10.32
CA SER A 629 52.39 13.38 9.92
C SER A 629 53.46 13.00 10.93
N ALA A 630 54.75 13.20 10.58
CA ALA A 630 55.88 12.88 11.43
C ALA A 630 55.91 13.66 12.77
N ASP A 631 55.26 14.80 12.85
CA ASP A 631 55.05 15.58 14.05
C ASP A 631 53.76 15.25 14.81
N GLY A 632 53.07 14.16 14.41
CA GLY A 632 51.87 13.64 15.06
C GLY A 632 50.58 14.41 14.76
N ARG A 633 50.56 15.31 13.78
CA ARG A 633 49.34 16.00 13.35
C ARG A 633 48.46 15.06 12.51
N ASP A 634 47.18 15.11 12.75
CA ASP A 634 46.17 14.40 11.97
C ASP A 634 46.05 14.99 10.57
N LEU A 635 46.41 14.21 9.55
CA LEU A 635 46.26 14.56 8.15
C LEU A 635 44.92 14.12 7.59
N VAL A 636 44.44 12.94 8.00
CA VAL A 636 43.16 12.37 7.64
C VAL A 636 42.64 11.48 8.77
N THR A 637 41.43 11.69 9.23
CA THR A 637 40.68 10.72 10.04
C THR A 637 39.42 10.30 9.30
N LYS A 638 39.30 8.99 9.02
CA LYS A 638 38.15 8.44 8.27
C LYS A 638 37.55 7.23 8.97
N LYS A 639 36.22 7.22 9.11
CA LYS A 639 35.47 6.03 9.49
C LYS A 639 35.30 5.14 8.26
N VAL A 640 35.64 3.86 8.38
CA VAL A 640 35.51 2.86 7.31
C VAL A 640 34.72 1.65 7.79
N VAL A 641 34.02 1.03 6.86
CA VAL A 641 33.28 -0.20 7.10
C VAL A 641 33.88 -1.30 6.25
N VAL A 642 34.28 -2.40 6.88
CA VAL A 642 34.77 -3.61 6.24
C VAL A 642 33.65 -4.65 6.28
N ARG A 643 33.24 -5.17 5.14
CA ARG A 643 32.15 -6.14 5.01
C ARG A 643 32.62 -7.56 4.76
#